data_db657da61c872df48fd0f725e7dd0b9e
#
_entry.id   db657da61c872df48fd0f725e7dd0b9e
#
_cell.length_a   1.000
_cell.length_b   1.000
_cell.length_c   1.000
_cell.angle_alpha   90.00
_cell.angle_beta   90.00
_cell.angle_gamma   90.00
#
_symmetry.space_group_name_H-M   'P 1'
#
loop_
_entity.id
_entity.type
_entity.pdbx_description
1 polymer ?
#
loop_
_entity_poly.entity_id
_entity_poly.type
_entity_poly.pdbx_seq_one_letter_code
_entity_poly.pdbx_strand_id
1 'polypeptide(L)'
;MKTTLLSKKSFDISYKPVGQFEETRFEKIHNVIFDSSSQASLIVAQEIAELIRKKQQQNLPCVLGLATGSSPIRVYEELVRMHKEEQLSFSNVITFNLDEYLPMEKDNRQSYWYFMHENLFNHVDIPSENINIPDGTLLGDDIIPYCLNYEQKIKDVGGLDFQLLGIGRTGHVGFNEPGSHYNSGTRVITLDHITRVDAAPAFLGIDNVPRRAITMGISTVHNARRIVLLGWGQNKADIIKKTVEGEISSEVPATYLQKHHNCTFVLDNGAGSKLTRNKTPWLVDESCEWNEILTAKAVLWLSITLNKSILSLTDKDYNDNGMSGLLAQQDSYDLNIKMFNSLQHTITGWPGGKPKADDTSRPERAQPEKKRVIIFSPHPDDDVISMGGTFDRLIEQGHDVHVAYQTSGNIAVTDTEALKFAEVLDNVNSSKKSKDLISAITTKTESGIDTLEVRKLKGSIRRGESFAATRYLGLPDTNVHFLDLPFYETGTIKKNNLTQDDVALMIDIIKKVKPHQIYAAGDLADPHGTHSVCLDAVFAALNDLKNEKFMEDCWVWLYRGAWHEWDIHEIEMAVPMSPTQVLKKRNAIFCHQSQKDGVMFQGDDTREFWMRAEERNKNTAEKYRKLGLAEYAAIEGFVRHRYI
;
A
#
# COMPACT_ATOMS: atom_id res chain seq x y z
N MET A 1 4.02 27.87 -13.23
CA MET A 1 2.63 28.14 -12.81
C MET A 1 1.73 28.14 -14.03
N LYS A 2 1.05 27.05 -14.30
CA LYS A 2 -0.19 26.99 -15.08
C LYS A 2 -1.04 25.94 -14.40
N THR A 3 -1.92 26.40 -13.54
CA THR A 3 -2.99 25.61 -12.96
C THR A 3 -3.87 25.17 -14.12
N THR A 4 -3.71 23.93 -14.53
CA THR A 4 -4.62 23.28 -15.47
C THR A 4 -5.97 23.20 -14.75
N LEU A 5 -6.91 24.01 -15.17
CA LEU A 5 -8.31 23.92 -14.81
C LEU A 5 -8.79 22.51 -15.16
N LEU A 6 -8.76 21.61 -14.18
CA LEU A 6 -9.49 20.35 -14.23
C LEU A 6 -10.95 20.71 -14.45
N SER A 7 -11.52 20.26 -15.56
CA SER A 7 -12.94 20.39 -15.84
C SER A 7 -13.70 20.00 -14.58
N LYS A 8 -14.66 20.85 -14.16
CA LYS A 8 -15.59 20.57 -13.07
C LYS A 8 -16.46 19.35 -13.40
N LYS A 9 -15.92 18.14 -13.30
CA LYS A 9 -16.71 16.99 -12.89
C LYS A 9 -16.91 17.20 -11.39
N SER A 10 -18.09 17.63 -10.99
CA SER A 10 -18.49 17.63 -9.59
C SER A 10 -18.50 16.17 -9.14
N PHE A 11 -17.48 15.76 -8.42
CA PHE A 11 -17.44 14.45 -7.78
C PHE A 11 -18.44 14.49 -6.64
N ASP A 12 -19.59 13.86 -6.85
CA ASP A 12 -20.68 13.75 -5.88
C ASP A 12 -20.55 12.40 -5.15
N ILE A 13 -20.19 12.45 -3.86
CA ILE A 13 -20.13 11.27 -2.98
C ILE A 13 -21.41 11.12 -2.14
N SER A 14 -22.44 11.89 -2.42
CA SER A 14 -23.75 11.70 -1.78
C SER A 14 -24.27 10.29 -2.03
N TYR A 15 -24.97 9.76 -1.03
CA TYR A 15 -25.52 8.40 -1.11
C TYR A 15 -26.42 8.24 -2.35
N LYS A 16 -26.20 7.15 -3.07
CA LYS A 16 -27.04 6.70 -4.18
C LYS A 16 -27.53 5.27 -3.92
N PRO A 17 -28.74 4.94 -4.37
CA PRO A 17 -29.24 3.57 -4.28
C PRO A 17 -28.29 2.58 -4.98
N VAL A 18 -28.06 1.42 -4.37
CA VAL A 18 -27.20 0.35 -4.89
C VAL A 18 -28.02 -0.86 -5.28
N GLY A 19 -27.49 -1.70 -6.17
CA GLY A 19 -28.17 -2.90 -6.66
C GLY A 19 -29.35 -2.62 -7.59
N GLN A 20 -29.65 -1.35 -7.91
CA GLN A 20 -30.74 -0.93 -8.81
C GLN A 20 -30.30 -0.76 -10.26
N PHE A 21 -29.01 -0.71 -10.51
CA PHE A 21 -28.37 -0.59 -11.82
C PHE A 21 -27.54 -1.82 -12.11
N GLU A 22 -27.35 -2.15 -13.38
CA GLU A 22 -26.57 -3.32 -13.81
C GLU A 22 -25.16 -3.29 -13.22
N GLU A 23 -24.47 -2.16 -13.33
CA GLU A 23 -23.10 -1.99 -12.84
C GLU A 23 -22.94 -2.17 -11.31
N THR A 24 -23.99 -1.88 -10.53
CA THR A 24 -23.97 -1.98 -9.06
C THR A 24 -24.77 -3.18 -8.51
N ARG A 25 -25.27 -4.07 -9.39
CA ARG A 25 -26.19 -5.16 -8.98
C ARG A 25 -25.65 -6.09 -7.90
N PHE A 26 -24.33 -6.22 -7.77
CA PHE A 26 -23.69 -7.01 -6.72
C PHE A 26 -23.34 -6.20 -5.47
N GLU A 27 -23.44 -4.89 -5.53
CA GLU A 27 -23.04 -3.99 -4.46
C GLU A 27 -24.20 -3.77 -3.49
N LYS A 28 -23.89 -3.80 -2.20
CA LYS A 28 -24.82 -3.60 -1.10
C LYS A 28 -24.54 -2.32 -0.31
N ILE A 29 -23.43 -1.64 -0.63
CA ILE A 29 -23.06 -0.34 -0.09
C ILE A 29 -22.68 0.58 -1.24
N HIS A 30 -23.22 1.80 -1.24
CA HIS A 30 -22.81 2.83 -2.18
C HIS A 30 -21.32 3.13 -2.02
N ASN A 31 -20.58 3.12 -3.13
CA ASN A 31 -19.18 3.45 -3.12
C ASN A 31 -18.75 4.26 -4.34
N VAL A 32 -17.76 5.13 -4.15
CA VAL A 32 -17.18 5.98 -5.19
C VAL A 32 -15.67 5.73 -5.22
N ILE A 33 -15.13 5.49 -6.41
CA ILE A 33 -13.72 5.18 -6.62
C ILE A 33 -13.04 6.35 -7.31
N PHE A 34 -11.90 6.77 -6.76
CA PHE A 34 -11.09 7.88 -7.24
C PHE A 34 -9.72 7.37 -7.74
N ASP A 35 -9.09 8.15 -8.62
CA ASP A 35 -7.76 7.82 -9.12
C ASP A 35 -6.69 7.88 -8.03
N SER A 36 -6.88 8.73 -7.01
CA SER A 36 -5.96 8.84 -5.89
C SER A 36 -6.66 9.10 -4.56
N SER A 37 -6.08 8.60 -3.48
CA SER A 37 -6.52 8.87 -2.10
C SER A 37 -6.48 10.37 -1.77
N SER A 38 -5.55 11.13 -2.35
CA SER A 38 -5.45 12.59 -2.14
C SER A 38 -6.67 13.33 -2.70
N GLN A 39 -7.08 13.01 -3.94
CA GLN A 39 -8.28 13.58 -4.54
C GLN A 39 -9.53 13.21 -3.75
N ALA A 40 -9.65 11.95 -3.35
CA ALA A 40 -10.75 11.45 -2.55
C ALA A 40 -10.83 12.16 -1.18
N SER A 41 -9.70 12.32 -0.50
CA SER A 41 -9.62 13.01 0.80
C SER A 41 -10.05 14.47 0.71
N LEU A 42 -9.68 15.18 -0.37
CA LEU A 42 -10.12 16.56 -0.61
C LEU A 42 -11.65 16.66 -0.69
N ILE A 43 -12.30 15.76 -1.45
CA ILE A 43 -13.76 15.75 -1.62
C ILE A 43 -14.47 15.46 -0.29
N VAL A 44 -13.93 14.52 0.52
CA VAL A 44 -14.49 14.22 1.85
C VAL A 44 -14.31 15.43 2.80
N ALA A 45 -13.15 16.08 2.77
CA ALA A 45 -12.94 17.31 3.57
C ALA A 45 -13.90 18.44 3.15
N GLN A 46 -14.18 18.59 1.87
CA GLN A 46 -15.17 19.54 1.36
C GLN A 46 -16.59 19.24 1.89
N GLU A 47 -17.03 17.96 1.88
CA GLU A 47 -18.34 17.57 2.43
C GLU A 47 -18.44 17.94 3.91
N ILE A 48 -17.39 17.65 4.70
CA ILE A 48 -17.34 18.00 6.12
C ILE A 48 -17.38 19.53 6.31
N ALA A 49 -16.59 20.29 5.56
CA ALA A 49 -16.54 21.74 5.63
C ALA A 49 -17.88 22.39 5.28
N GLU A 50 -18.57 21.89 4.25
CA GLU A 50 -19.90 22.36 3.86
C GLU A 50 -20.93 22.08 4.96
N LEU A 51 -20.87 20.91 5.59
CA LEU A 51 -21.72 20.57 6.73
C LEU A 51 -21.51 21.54 7.92
N ILE A 52 -20.24 21.81 8.26
CA ILE A 52 -19.87 22.76 9.33
C ILE A 52 -20.45 24.15 9.01
N ARG A 53 -20.20 24.68 7.81
CA ARG A 53 -20.71 25.99 7.38
C ARG A 53 -22.24 26.06 7.39
N LYS A 54 -22.90 25.01 6.91
CA LYS A 54 -24.38 24.92 6.91
C LYS A 54 -24.95 24.95 8.32
N LYS A 55 -24.39 24.20 9.26
CA LYS A 55 -24.81 24.19 10.66
C LYS A 55 -24.54 25.54 11.33
N GLN A 56 -23.40 26.15 11.05
CA GLN A 56 -23.07 27.48 11.55
C GLN A 56 -24.06 28.54 11.10
N GLN A 57 -24.46 28.54 9.83
CA GLN A 57 -25.50 29.43 9.29
C GLN A 57 -26.87 29.25 9.99
N GLN A 58 -27.12 28.04 10.49
CA GLN A 58 -28.35 27.72 11.22
C GLN A 58 -28.24 27.98 12.73
N ASN A 59 -27.09 28.45 13.24
CA ASN A 59 -26.76 28.57 14.64
C ASN A 59 -26.89 27.22 15.40
N LEU A 60 -26.54 26.11 14.77
CA LEU A 60 -26.58 24.77 15.32
C LEU A 60 -25.16 24.21 15.49
N PRO A 61 -24.95 23.35 16.50
CA PRO A 61 -23.69 22.61 16.60
C PRO A 61 -23.58 21.62 15.43
N CYS A 62 -22.34 21.41 14.96
CA CYS A 62 -21.98 20.36 14.02
C CYS A 62 -21.28 19.24 14.79
N VAL A 63 -21.91 18.07 14.89
CA VAL A 63 -21.40 16.94 15.68
C VAL A 63 -20.72 15.93 14.79
N LEU A 64 -19.40 15.82 14.93
CA LEU A 64 -18.55 14.97 14.08
C LEU A 64 -18.01 13.76 14.87
N GLY A 65 -18.24 12.57 14.33
CA GLY A 65 -17.53 11.35 14.72
C GLY A 65 -16.23 11.23 13.92
N LEU A 66 -15.09 11.12 14.59
CA LEU A 66 -13.77 11.14 13.97
C LEU A 66 -13.00 9.84 14.19
N ALA A 67 -12.25 9.44 13.18
CA ALA A 67 -11.38 8.26 13.17
C ALA A 67 -9.91 8.66 13.31
N THR A 68 -9.08 7.75 13.77
CA THR A 68 -7.62 7.85 13.79
C THR A 68 -6.99 6.91 12.74
N GLY A 69 -5.67 6.83 12.71
CA GLY A 69 -4.92 6.02 11.74
C GLY A 69 -4.52 6.78 10.47
N SER A 70 -3.91 6.10 9.53
CA SER A 70 -3.34 6.73 8.32
C SER A 70 -4.38 7.25 7.33
N SER A 71 -5.56 6.62 7.25
CA SER A 71 -6.56 6.97 6.23
C SER A 71 -7.12 8.39 6.35
N PRO A 72 -7.47 8.93 7.52
CA PRO A 72 -8.06 10.26 7.64
C PRO A 72 -7.05 11.42 7.67
N ILE A 73 -5.73 11.16 7.77
CA ILE A 73 -4.72 12.22 7.91
C ILE A 73 -4.89 13.29 6.84
N ARG A 74 -5.00 12.89 5.57
CA ARG A 74 -5.13 13.83 4.46
C ARG A 74 -6.43 14.64 4.50
N VAL A 75 -7.50 14.06 5.03
CA VAL A 75 -8.77 14.79 5.27
C VAL A 75 -8.55 15.87 6.32
N TYR A 76 -7.83 15.56 7.41
CA TYR A 76 -7.52 16.55 8.45
C TYR A 76 -6.58 17.65 7.96
N GLU A 77 -5.55 17.31 7.19
CA GLU A 77 -4.67 18.30 6.56
C GLU A 77 -5.48 19.30 5.69
N GLU A 78 -6.41 18.82 4.89
CA GLU A 78 -7.27 19.68 4.05
C GLU A 78 -8.24 20.53 4.89
N LEU A 79 -8.81 19.99 5.97
CA LEU A 79 -9.64 20.77 6.90
C LEU A 79 -8.84 21.88 7.59
N VAL A 80 -7.60 21.59 8.01
CA VAL A 80 -6.67 22.59 8.57
C VAL A 80 -6.32 23.64 7.53
N ARG A 81 -6.06 23.25 6.28
CA ARG A 81 -5.83 24.20 5.17
C ARG A 81 -7.04 25.10 4.96
N MET A 82 -8.25 24.53 4.90
CA MET A 82 -9.50 25.31 4.75
C MET A 82 -9.74 26.26 5.92
N HIS A 83 -9.37 25.86 7.16
CA HIS A 83 -9.41 26.77 8.29
C HIS A 83 -8.46 27.97 8.11
N LYS A 84 -7.22 27.71 7.73
CA LYS A 84 -6.17 28.76 7.59
C LYS A 84 -6.38 29.65 6.38
N GLU A 85 -6.82 29.09 5.25
CA GLU A 85 -6.84 29.77 3.96
C GLU A 85 -8.26 30.17 3.52
N GLU A 86 -9.31 29.44 3.94
CA GLU A 86 -10.69 29.61 3.51
C GLU A 86 -11.64 30.04 4.64
N GLN A 87 -11.10 30.40 5.81
CA GLN A 87 -11.86 30.89 6.98
C GLN A 87 -12.92 29.88 7.48
N LEU A 88 -12.65 28.58 7.35
CA LEU A 88 -13.50 27.55 7.94
C LEU A 88 -13.36 27.60 9.46
N SER A 89 -14.41 27.99 10.20
CA SER A 89 -14.38 28.01 11.68
C SER A 89 -14.93 26.71 12.26
N PHE A 90 -14.27 26.23 13.32
CA PHE A 90 -14.68 25.07 14.09
C PHE A 90 -15.36 25.45 15.42
N SER A 91 -15.67 26.74 15.63
CA SER A 91 -16.28 27.22 16.88
C SER A 91 -17.62 26.58 17.24
N ASN A 92 -18.38 26.09 16.23
CA ASN A 92 -19.63 25.37 16.42
C ASN A 92 -19.50 23.84 16.32
N VAL A 93 -18.27 23.32 16.25
CA VAL A 93 -18.03 21.88 16.10
C VAL A 93 -17.91 21.22 17.48
N ILE A 94 -18.54 20.04 17.59
CA ILE A 94 -18.36 19.11 18.71
C ILE A 94 -17.86 17.80 18.12
N THR A 95 -16.78 17.23 18.65
CA THR A 95 -16.20 16.00 18.14
C THR A 95 -16.31 14.84 19.12
N PHE A 96 -16.49 13.64 18.58
CA PHE A 96 -16.40 12.37 19.29
C PHE A 96 -15.48 11.42 18.53
N ASN A 97 -14.34 11.05 19.14
CA ASN A 97 -13.48 10.03 18.57
C ASN A 97 -14.01 8.63 18.81
N LEU A 98 -13.74 7.73 17.87
CA LEU A 98 -14.23 6.35 17.91
C LEU A 98 -13.67 5.56 19.10
N ASP A 99 -12.40 5.75 19.43
CA ASP A 99 -11.68 4.81 20.29
C ASP A 99 -10.41 5.42 20.92
N GLU A 100 -9.85 4.68 21.86
CA GLU A 100 -8.52 4.88 22.44
C GLU A 100 -8.02 3.55 23.02
N TYR A 101 -6.70 3.33 22.98
CA TYR A 101 -6.05 2.20 23.64
C TYR A 101 -6.22 2.24 25.17
N LEU A 102 -6.22 1.06 25.79
CA LEU A 102 -6.37 0.93 27.25
C LEU A 102 -5.41 -0.15 27.81
N PRO A 103 -4.44 0.21 28.71
CA PRO A 103 -4.17 1.56 29.22
C PRO A 103 -3.42 2.44 28.21
N MET A 104 -3.64 3.79 28.28
CA MET A 104 -2.92 4.74 27.41
C MET A 104 -2.91 6.13 28.06
N GLU A 105 -1.71 6.71 28.24
CA GLU A 105 -1.55 8.08 28.70
C GLU A 105 -1.68 9.07 27.53
N LYS A 106 -2.23 10.26 27.80
CA LYS A 106 -2.51 11.27 26.77
C LYS A 106 -1.25 11.82 26.08
N ASP A 107 -0.14 11.91 26.79
CA ASP A 107 1.15 12.40 26.32
C ASP A 107 1.96 11.33 25.55
N ASN A 108 1.50 10.08 25.58
CA ASN A 108 2.10 9.03 24.76
C ASN A 108 1.85 9.35 23.27
N ARG A 109 2.91 9.33 22.47
CA ARG A 109 2.84 9.61 21.02
C ARG A 109 1.94 8.65 20.26
N GLN A 110 1.65 7.47 20.80
CA GLN A 110 0.78 6.46 20.20
C GLN A 110 -0.68 6.60 20.67
N SER A 111 -0.99 7.51 21.61
CA SER A 111 -2.35 7.76 22.00
C SER A 111 -3.13 8.44 20.87
N TYR A 112 -4.41 8.14 20.78
CA TYR A 112 -5.29 8.80 19.82
C TYR A 112 -5.60 10.24 20.23
N TRP A 113 -5.48 10.55 21.52
CA TRP A 113 -5.49 11.93 22.01
C TRP A 113 -4.35 12.75 21.39
N TYR A 114 -3.10 12.24 21.47
CA TYR A 114 -1.93 12.89 20.87
C TYR A 114 -2.09 13.00 19.35
N PHE A 115 -2.50 11.90 18.69
CA PHE A 115 -2.72 11.87 17.25
C PHE A 115 -3.68 12.96 16.78
N MET A 116 -4.83 13.12 17.45
CA MET A 116 -5.85 14.09 17.03
C MET A 116 -5.40 15.52 17.26
N HIS A 117 -4.69 15.79 18.37
CA HIS A 117 -4.13 17.11 18.63
C HIS A 117 -3.05 17.49 17.63
N GLU A 118 -2.15 16.56 17.28
CA GLU A 118 -1.09 16.77 16.30
C GLU A 118 -1.63 17.00 14.88
N ASN A 119 -2.69 16.29 14.46
CA ASN A 119 -3.15 16.34 13.08
C ASN A 119 -4.33 17.29 12.84
N LEU A 120 -5.08 17.69 13.88
CA LEU A 120 -6.26 18.55 13.71
C LEU A 120 -6.42 19.60 14.82
N PHE A 121 -6.59 19.19 16.09
CA PHE A 121 -7.15 20.07 17.12
C PHE A 121 -6.25 21.25 17.47
N ASN A 122 -4.92 21.10 17.45
CA ASN A 122 -3.98 22.20 17.67
C ASN A 122 -3.93 23.23 16.53
N HIS A 123 -4.60 22.96 15.42
CA HIS A 123 -4.49 23.75 14.19
C HIS A 123 -5.77 24.47 13.81
N VAL A 124 -6.87 24.29 14.59
CA VAL A 124 -8.20 24.86 14.33
C VAL A 124 -8.77 25.50 15.58
N ASP A 125 -9.82 26.33 15.46
CA ASP A 125 -10.45 27.09 16.53
C ASP A 125 -11.57 26.34 17.28
N ILE A 126 -11.45 25.01 17.40
CA ILE A 126 -12.42 24.20 18.16
C ILE A 126 -12.30 24.47 19.67
N PRO A 127 -13.41 24.73 20.42
CA PRO A 127 -13.37 24.83 21.88
C PRO A 127 -12.94 23.51 22.52
N SER A 128 -12.04 23.57 23.51
CA SER A 128 -11.49 22.37 24.15
C SER A 128 -12.55 21.50 24.83
N GLU A 129 -13.61 22.10 25.38
CA GLU A 129 -14.75 21.42 25.98
C GLU A 129 -15.60 20.64 24.98
N ASN A 130 -15.48 20.93 23.69
CA ASN A 130 -16.19 20.27 22.62
C ASN A 130 -15.43 19.04 22.07
N ILE A 131 -14.20 18.80 22.52
CA ILE A 131 -13.38 17.66 22.10
C ILE A 131 -13.65 16.48 23.04
N ASN A 132 -14.19 15.40 22.50
CA ASN A 132 -14.44 14.17 23.25
C ASN A 132 -13.62 13.01 22.62
N ILE A 133 -12.63 12.54 23.36
CA ILE A 133 -11.82 11.37 23.04
C ILE A 133 -11.96 10.39 24.21
N PRO A 134 -12.12 9.07 23.96
CA PRO A 134 -12.17 8.10 25.05
C PRO A 134 -10.93 8.19 25.95
N ASP A 135 -11.12 8.03 27.26
CA ASP A 135 -10.05 8.16 28.24
C ASP A 135 -9.33 6.82 28.43
N GLY A 136 -8.09 6.74 27.93
CA GLY A 136 -7.24 5.56 28.03
C GLY A 136 -6.62 5.32 29.42
N THR A 137 -6.78 6.24 30.38
CA THR A 137 -6.19 6.12 31.71
C THR A 137 -7.11 5.44 32.74
N LEU A 138 -8.34 5.10 32.34
CA LEU A 138 -9.37 4.54 33.22
C LEU A 138 -9.01 3.15 33.74
N LEU A 139 -9.36 2.88 34.99
CA LEU A 139 -9.10 1.61 35.67
C LEU A 139 -10.35 1.00 36.29
N GLY A 140 -10.41 -0.31 36.33
CA GLY A 140 -11.38 -1.07 37.12
C GLY A 140 -12.84 -0.71 36.86
N ASP A 141 -13.56 -0.36 37.95
CA ASP A 141 -15.01 -0.15 37.95
C ASP A 141 -15.45 1.18 37.29
N ASP A 142 -14.54 2.12 37.04
CA ASP A 142 -14.86 3.41 36.46
C ASP A 142 -15.14 3.32 34.94
N ILE A 143 -14.71 2.26 34.28
CA ILE A 143 -14.78 2.09 32.83
C ILE A 143 -16.23 1.99 32.33
N ILE A 144 -17.07 1.16 32.97
CA ILE A 144 -18.47 0.97 32.55
C ILE A 144 -19.28 2.26 32.68
N PRO A 145 -19.26 2.95 33.84
CA PRO A 145 -19.95 4.24 33.97
C PRO A 145 -19.46 5.28 32.96
N TYR A 146 -18.16 5.32 32.67
CA TYR A 146 -17.59 6.20 31.65
C TYR A 146 -18.14 5.91 30.25
N CYS A 147 -18.16 4.65 29.84
CA CYS A 147 -18.71 4.25 28.52
C CYS A 147 -20.19 4.64 28.39
N LEU A 148 -20.99 4.43 29.44
CA LEU A 148 -22.40 4.84 29.44
C LEU A 148 -22.55 6.37 29.36
N ASN A 149 -21.70 7.12 30.08
CA ASN A 149 -21.68 8.57 30.01
C ASN A 149 -21.25 9.08 28.61
N TYR A 150 -20.31 8.41 27.97
CA TYR A 150 -19.89 8.75 26.60
C TYR A 150 -21.07 8.64 25.61
N GLU A 151 -21.84 7.55 25.68
CA GLU A 151 -23.07 7.36 24.93
C GLU A 151 -24.13 8.44 25.25
N GLN A 152 -24.25 8.81 26.54
CA GLN A 152 -25.20 9.83 26.94
C GLN A 152 -24.81 11.21 26.42
N LYS A 153 -23.54 11.58 26.45
CA LYS A 153 -23.05 12.84 25.85
C LYS A 153 -23.39 12.94 24.36
N ILE A 154 -23.22 11.85 23.59
CA ILE A 154 -23.58 11.82 22.17
C ILE A 154 -25.09 12.07 21.99
N LYS A 155 -25.93 11.47 22.84
CA LYS A 155 -27.39 11.68 22.81
C LYS A 155 -27.78 13.11 23.19
N ASP A 156 -27.15 13.67 24.20
CA ASP A 156 -27.46 15.02 24.71
C ASP A 156 -27.20 16.12 23.68
N VAL A 157 -26.19 15.92 22.82
CA VAL A 157 -25.91 16.85 21.70
C VAL A 157 -26.74 16.55 20.44
N GLY A 158 -27.66 15.59 20.51
CA GLY A 158 -28.58 15.23 19.44
C GLY A 158 -28.04 14.18 18.46
N GLY A 159 -26.97 13.46 18.79
CA GLY A 159 -26.35 12.41 17.97
C GLY A 159 -25.35 12.97 16.94
N LEU A 160 -24.67 12.06 16.23
CA LEU A 160 -23.64 12.40 15.26
C LEU A 160 -24.27 12.86 13.93
N ASP A 161 -23.87 14.02 13.43
CA ASP A 161 -24.27 14.49 12.09
C ASP A 161 -23.49 13.78 10.99
N PHE A 162 -22.21 13.53 11.24
CA PHE A 162 -21.28 12.87 10.32
C PHE A 162 -20.35 11.95 11.08
N GLN A 163 -20.13 10.74 10.57
CA GLN A 163 -19.14 9.79 11.09
C GLN A 163 -18.11 9.46 10.00
N LEU A 164 -16.85 9.80 10.25
CA LEU A 164 -15.73 9.39 9.43
C LEU A 164 -15.20 8.04 9.94
N LEU A 165 -14.96 7.10 9.03
CA LEU A 165 -14.45 5.77 9.33
C LEU A 165 -13.23 5.42 8.46
N GLY A 166 -12.33 4.61 9.01
CA GLY A 166 -11.44 3.74 8.25
C GLY A 166 -11.92 2.30 8.30
N ILE A 167 -11.24 1.38 7.61
CA ILE A 167 -11.49 -0.06 7.67
C ILE A 167 -10.21 -0.82 7.98
N GLY A 168 -10.26 -1.68 9.00
CA GLY A 168 -9.16 -2.59 9.30
C GLY A 168 -9.13 -3.80 8.35
N ARG A 169 -8.03 -4.55 8.36
CA ARG A 169 -7.87 -5.75 7.51
C ARG A 169 -8.87 -6.87 7.84
N THR A 170 -9.29 -6.96 9.09
CA THR A 170 -10.32 -7.89 9.56
C THR A 170 -11.74 -7.41 9.24
N GLY A 171 -11.90 -6.22 8.67
CA GLY A 171 -13.20 -5.59 8.45
C GLY A 171 -13.76 -4.90 9.68
N HIS A 172 -12.92 -4.61 10.67
CA HIS A 172 -13.34 -3.82 11.81
C HIS A 172 -13.49 -2.34 11.43
N VAL A 173 -14.41 -1.63 12.13
CA VAL A 173 -14.59 -0.19 12.11
C VAL A 173 -14.48 0.34 13.53
N GLY A 174 -13.63 1.38 13.73
CA GLY A 174 -13.09 1.61 15.06
C GLY A 174 -12.40 0.33 15.55
N PHE A 175 -12.43 0.01 16.81
CA PHE A 175 -11.98 -1.30 17.28
C PHE A 175 -13.13 -2.33 17.46
N ASN A 176 -14.18 -2.25 16.62
CA ASN A 176 -15.19 -3.30 16.61
C ASN A 176 -14.67 -4.51 15.83
N GLU A 177 -13.92 -5.37 16.51
CA GLU A 177 -13.27 -6.57 16.00
C GLU A 177 -14.28 -7.64 15.54
N PRO A 178 -13.85 -8.66 14.76
CA PRO A 178 -14.67 -9.83 14.42
C PRO A 178 -15.39 -10.41 15.65
N GLY A 179 -16.68 -10.70 15.50
CA GLY A 179 -17.56 -11.13 16.59
C GLY A 179 -18.31 -9.98 17.27
N SER A 180 -18.04 -8.71 16.94
CA SER A 180 -18.79 -7.57 17.49
C SER A 180 -20.26 -7.64 17.09
N HIS A 181 -21.14 -7.43 18.08
CA HIS A 181 -22.58 -7.49 17.86
C HIS A 181 -23.13 -6.16 17.32
N TYR A 182 -24.11 -6.25 16.42
CA TYR A 182 -24.76 -5.07 15.79
C TYR A 182 -25.28 -4.04 16.83
N ASN A 183 -25.90 -4.50 17.91
CA ASN A 183 -26.46 -3.63 18.95
C ASN A 183 -25.44 -3.18 20.01
N SER A 184 -24.12 -3.35 19.77
CA SER A 184 -23.12 -2.92 20.74
C SER A 184 -23.05 -1.40 20.84
N GLY A 185 -22.99 -0.87 22.08
CA GLY A 185 -22.63 0.50 22.41
C GLY A 185 -21.14 0.63 22.73
N THR A 186 -20.75 1.80 23.22
CA THR A 186 -19.37 2.08 23.66
C THR A 186 -18.97 1.15 24.79
N ARG A 187 -17.80 0.51 24.64
CA ARG A 187 -17.33 -0.54 25.56
C ARG A 187 -15.83 -0.78 25.47
N VAL A 188 -15.30 -1.47 26.45
CA VAL A 188 -13.95 -2.07 26.36
C VAL A 188 -14.01 -3.33 25.49
N ILE A 189 -13.01 -3.49 24.66
CA ILE A 189 -12.78 -4.68 23.84
C ILE A 189 -11.36 -5.22 24.05
N THR A 190 -11.15 -6.48 23.67
CA THR A 190 -9.83 -7.06 23.49
C THR A 190 -9.46 -6.94 22.00
N LEU A 191 -8.29 -6.39 21.71
CA LEU A 191 -7.81 -6.23 20.35
C LEU A 191 -7.48 -7.59 19.73
N ASP A 192 -7.89 -7.78 18.49
CA ASP A 192 -7.51 -8.94 17.68
C ASP A 192 -5.98 -8.98 17.49
N HIS A 193 -5.44 -10.20 17.34
CA HIS A 193 -4.01 -10.38 17.11
C HIS A 193 -3.53 -9.63 15.86
N ILE A 194 -4.30 -9.68 14.76
CA ILE A 194 -3.98 -8.99 13.50
C ILE A 194 -3.93 -7.47 13.71
N THR A 195 -4.89 -6.92 14.44
CA THR A 195 -4.94 -5.48 14.77
C THR A 195 -3.69 -5.06 15.58
N ARG A 196 -3.26 -5.91 16.53
CA ARG A 196 -2.03 -5.65 17.29
C ARG A 196 -0.77 -5.79 16.44
N VAL A 197 -0.74 -6.75 15.51
CA VAL A 197 0.34 -6.88 14.52
C VAL A 197 0.45 -5.63 13.64
N ASP A 198 -0.68 -5.08 13.19
CA ASP A 198 -0.71 -3.85 12.38
C ASP A 198 -0.21 -2.63 13.15
N ALA A 199 -0.51 -2.56 14.45
CA ALA A 199 -0.05 -1.48 15.30
C ALA A 199 1.41 -1.64 15.78
N ALA A 200 1.93 -2.88 15.81
CA ALA A 200 3.24 -3.21 16.38
C ALA A 200 4.39 -2.33 15.90
N PRO A 201 4.49 -1.95 14.61
CA PRO A 201 5.55 -1.05 14.16
C PRO A 201 5.55 0.30 14.87
N ALA A 202 4.38 0.90 15.07
CA ALA A 202 4.26 2.19 15.75
C ALA A 202 4.62 2.09 17.24
N PHE A 203 4.39 0.94 17.85
CA PHE A 203 4.72 0.64 19.24
C PHE A 203 6.11 0.01 19.42
N LEU A 204 6.92 -0.09 18.37
CA LEU A 204 8.25 -0.72 18.39
C LEU A 204 8.24 -2.20 18.88
N GLY A 205 7.15 -2.89 18.62
CA GLY A 205 6.97 -4.31 18.95
C GLY A 205 5.56 -4.65 19.41
N ILE A 206 5.11 -5.87 19.12
CA ILE A 206 3.74 -6.31 19.45
C ILE A 206 3.47 -6.39 20.97
N ASP A 207 4.51 -6.62 21.76
CA ASP A 207 4.38 -6.72 23.21
C ASP A 207 4.09 -5.37 23.86
N ASN A 208 4.47 -4.27 23.22
CA ASN A 208 4.21 -2.91 23.64
C ASN A 208 2.81 -2.41 23.23
N VAL A 209 2.13 -3.11 22.33
CA VAL A 209 0.77 -2.76 21.91
C VAL A 209 -0.21 -3.13 23.01
N PRO A 210 -1.02 -2.20 23.53
CA PRO A 210 -2.06 -2.54 24.51
C PRO A 210 -2.97 -3.66 24.01
N ARG A 211 -3.42 -4.51 24.94
CA ARG A 211 -4.30 -5.64 24.60
C ARG A 211 -5.78 -5.26 24.55
N ARG A 212 -6.12 -4.10 25.09
CA ARG A 212 -7.52 -3.63 25.19
C ARG A 212 -7.64 -2.22 24.62
N ALA A 213 -8.85 -1.85 24.29
CA ALA A 213 -9.23 -0.51 23.88
C ALA A 213 -10.65 -0.20 24.33
N ILE A 214 -10.98 1.09 24.47
CA ILE A 214 -12.35 1.57 24.53
C ILE A 214 -12.76 1.94 23.12
N THR A 215 -13.92 1.49 22.65
CA THR A 215 -14.41 1.82 21.30
C THR A 215 -15.92 2.08 21.30
N MET A 216 -16.36 3.05 20.50
CA MET A 216 -17.78 3.19 20.15
C MET A 216 -18.27 1.87 19.55
N GLY A 217 -19.46 1.45 19.92
CA GLY A 217 -20.07 0.25 19.37
C GLY A 217 -20.66 0.45 17.97
N ILE A 218 -20.99 -0.67 17.33
CA ILE A 218 -21.59 -0.67 15.99
C ILE A 218 -22.90 0.14 15.97
N SER A 219 -23.76 0.01 17.00
CA SER A 219 -25.02 0.77 17.02
C SER A 219 -24.80 2.26 17.16
N THR A 220 -23.77 2.69 17.91
CA THR A 220 -23.43 4.11 18.08
C THR A 220 -22.98 4.71 16.73
N VAL A 221 -22.09 4.01 16.04
CA VAL A 221 -21.62 4.38 14.68
C VAL A 221 -22.80 4.41 13.70
N HIS A 222 -23.63 3.37 13.71
CA HIS A 222 -24.76 3.22 12.78
C HIS A 222 -25.85 4.28 12.99
N ASN A 223 -25.96 4.88 14.15
CA ASN A 223 -26.93 5.94 14.45
C ASN A 223 -26.49 7.33 13.93
N ALA A 224 -25.32 7.47 13.34
CA ALA A 224 -24.91 8.72 12.68
C ALA A 224 -25.83 9.04 11.49
N ARG A 225 -26.08 10.32 11.22
CA ARG A 225 -26.92 10.73 10.07
C ARG A 225 -26.26 10.49 8.72
N ARG A 226 -24.96 10.60 8.68
CA ARG A 226 -24.11 10.37 7.52
C ARG A 226 -22.88 9.57 7.91
N ILE A 227 -22.54 8.54 7.14
CA ILE A 227 -21.31 7.77 7.32
C ILE A 227 -20.48 7.83 6.05
N VAL A 228 -19.20 8.16 6.18
CA VAL A 228 -18.22 8.04 5.11
C VAL A 228 -17.08 7.14 5.60
N LEU A 229 -16.83 6.06 4.87
CA LEU A 229 -15.73 5.15 5.14
C LEU A 229 -14.64 5.31 4.09
N LEU A 230 -13.41 5.50 4.53
CA LEU A 230 -12.22 5.64 3.70
C LEU A 230 -11.52 4.29 3.52
N GLY A 231 -11.21 3.92 2.28
CA GLY A 231 -10.45 2.71 1.97
C GLY A 231 -9.35 3.01 0.94
N TRP A 232 -8.08 2.87 1.34
CA TRP A 232 -6.93 3.15 0.49
C TRP A 232 -6.03 1.94 0.30
N GLY A 233 -5.56 1.76 -0.95
CA GLY A 233 -4.55 0.79 -1.32
C GLY A 233 -5.08 -0.63 -1.59
N GLN A 234 -4.32 -1.35 -2.38
CA GLN A 234 -4.66 -2.71 -2.84
C GLN A 234 -4.77 -3.73 -1.69
N ASN A 235 -4.08 -3.49 -0.57
CA ASN A 235 -4.17 -4.31 0.64
C ASN A 235 -5.57 -4.30 1.28
N LYS A 236 -6.43 -3.34 0.94
CA LYS A 236 -7.83 -3.28 1.39
C LYS A 236 -8.82 -3.93 0.41
N ALA A 237 -8.38 -4.30 -0.80
CA ALA A 237 -9.28 -4.74 -1.85
C ALA A 237 -10.14 -5.97 -1.48
N ASP A 238 -9.56 -6.95 -0.76
CA ASP A 238 -10.29 -8.15 -0.34
C ASP A 238 -11.38 -7.83 0.69
N ILE A 239 -11.04 -7.04 1.69
CA ILE A 239 -11.99 -6.68 2.74
C ILE A 239 -13.06 -5.72 2.22
N ILE A 240 -12.73 -4.81 1.31
CA ILE A 240 -13.70 -3.95 0.63
C ILE A 240 -14.68 -4.79 -0.17
N LYS A 241 -14.21 -5.75 -0.98
CA LYS A 241 -15.11 -6.66 -1.72
C LYS A 241 -16.03 -7.42 -0.79
N LYS A 242 -15.49 -8.04 0.28
CA LYS A 242 -16.29 -8.76 1.27
C LYS A 242 -17.34 -7.87 1.92
N THR A 243 -16.99 -6.62 2.21
CA THR A 243 -17.90 -5.66 2.87
C THR A 243 -18.97 -5.16 1.93
N VAL A 244 -18.62 -4.82 0.68
CA VAL A 244 -19.54 -4.20 -0.29
C VAL A 244 -20.45 -5.24 -0.95
N GLU A 245 -19.91 -6.40 -1.35
CA GLU A 245 -20.64 -7.40 -2.13
C GLU A 245 -21.05 -8.65 -1.30
N GLY A 246 -20.39 -8.88 -0.16
CA GLY A 246 -20.63 -10.06 0.69
C GLY A 246 -21.90 -9.98 1.53
N GLU A 247 -22.19 -11.07 2.25
CA GLU A 247 -23.31 -11.11 3.21
C GLU A 247 -22.93 -10.39 4.50
N ILE A 248 -23.98 -9.90 5.20
CA ILE A 248 -23.80 -9.28 6.53
C ILE A 248 -23.36 -10.35 7.52
N SER A 249 -22.22 -10.11 8.18
CA SER A 249 -21.63 -11.05 9.13
C SER A 249 -20.93 -10.32 10.27
N SER A 250 -20.98 -10.89 11.48
CA SER A 250 -20.16 -10.44 12.61
C SER A 250 -18.68 -10.71 12.40
N GLU A 251 -18.31 -11.64 11.53
CA GLU A 251 -16.91 -11.89 11.16
C GLU A 251 -16.28 -10.75 10.37
N VAL A 252 -17.11 -9.89 9.75
CA VAL A 252 -16.70 -8.68 9.04
C VAL A 252 -17.62 -7.55 9.51
N PRO A 253 -17.36 -6.92 10.65
CA PRO A 253 -18.29 -5.95 11.26
C PRO A 253 -18.65 -4.77 10.35
N ALA A 254 -17.77 -4.35 9.45
CA ALA A 254 -18.07 -3.31 8.46
C ALA A 254 -19.27 -3.66 7.56
N THR A 255 -19.63 -4.95 7.40
CA THR A 255 -20.81 -5.36 6.63
C THR A 255 -22.12 -4.88 7.25
N TYR A 256 -22.15 -4.58 8.54
CA TYR A 256 -23.34 -3.99 9.17
C TYR A 256 -23.70 -2.62 8.57
N LEU A 257 -22.74 -1.91 7.98
CA LEU A 257 -22.97 -0.63 7.29
C LEU A 257 -23.87 -0.77 6.05
N GLN A 258 -24.05 -1.99 5.52
CA GLN A 258 -25.03 -2.26 4.44
C GLN A 258 -26.47 -1.89 4.85
N LYS A 259 -26.78 -1.85 6.15
CA LYS A 259 -28.11 -1.47 6.67
C LYS A 259 -28.27 0.04 6.81
N HIS A 260 -27.22 0.82 6.66
CA HIS A 260 -27.27 2.26 6.86
C HIS A 260 -27.80 2.98 5.62
N HIS A 261 -28.77 3.85 5.81
CA HIS A 261 -29.47 4.54 4.72
C HIS A 261 -28.69 5.69 4.04
N ASN A 262 -27.57 6.10 4.62
CA ASN A 262 -26.74 7.21 4.13
C ASN A 262 -25.23 6.93 4.42
N CYS A 263 -24.74 5.79 3.90
CA CYS A 263 -23.34 5.38 4.00
C CYS A 263 -22.71 5.36 2.62
N THR A 264 -21.52 5.92 2.49
CA THR A 264 -20.72 5.87 1.26
C THR A 264 -19.30 5.42 1.58
N PHE A 265 -18.81 4.45 0.82
CA PHE A 265 -17.39 4.09 0.83
C PHE A 265 -16.68 4.94 -0.22
N VAL A 266 -15.67 5.65 0.22
CA VAL A 266 -14.79 6.45 -0.64
C VAL A 266 -13.47 5.71 -0.76
N LEU A 267 -13.18 5.25 -1.98
CA LEU A 267 -12.13 4.31 -2.28
C LEU A 267 -11.15 4.90 -3.29
N ASP A 268 -9.91 4.42 -3.29
CA ASP A 268 -9.02 4.58 -4.43
C ASP A 268 -9.10 3.36 -5.38
N ASN A 269 -8.45 3.46 -6.54
CA ASN A 269 -8.40 2.38 -7.52
C ASN A 269 -7.85 1.07 -6.93
N GLY A 270 -6.87 1.17 -6.00
CA GLY A 270 -6.29 0.02 -5.32
C GLY A 270 -7.33 -0.73 -4.46
N ALA A 271 -8.00 -0.02 -3.58
CA ALA A 271 -9.01 -0.59 -2.68
C ALA A 271 -10.25 -1.12 -3.44
N GLY A 272 -10.65 -0.44 -4.53
CA GLY A 272 -11.77 -0.86 -5.39
C GLY A 272 -11.44 -1.96 -6.41
N SER A 273 -10.19 -2.37 -6.54
CA SER A 273 -9.71 -3.22 -7.64
C SER A 273 -10.35 -4.60 -7.73
N LYS A 274 -10.85 -5.15 -6.63
CA LYS A 274 -11.49 -6.48 -6.57
C LYS A 274 -13.01 -6.45 -6.63
N LEU A 275 -13.65 -5.27 -6.63
CA LEU A 275 -15.10 -5.18 -6.87
C LEU A 275 -15.45 -5.77 -8.24
N THR A 276 -16.59 -6.43 -8.34
CA THR A 276 -16.98 -7.17 -9.56
C THR A 276 -17.01 -6.26 -10.77
N ARG A 277 -17.53 -5.03 -10.65
CA ARG A 277 -17.56 -4.04 -11.75
C ARG A 277 -16.16 -3.64 -12.26
N ASN A 278 -15.12 -3.73 -11.43
CA ASN A 278 -13.74 -3.39 -11.82
C ASN A 278 -12.95 -4.62 -12.26
N LYS A 279 -13.14 -5.73 -11.53
CA LYS A 279 -12.37 -6.95 -11.80
C LYS A 279 -12.88 -7.72 -13.01
N THR A 280 -14.19 -7.82 -13.14
CA THR A 280 -14.89 -8.62 -14.17
C THR A 280 -16.11 -7.85 -14.69
N PRO A 281 -15.90 -6.67 -15.34
CA PRO A 281 -17.00 -5.78 -15.73
C PRO A 281 -18.02 -6.45 -16.66
N TRP A 282 -17.61 -7.40 -17.49
CA TRP A 282 -18.49 -8.18 -18.38
C TRP A 282 -19.54 -9.03 -17.62
N LEU A 283 -19.36 -9.26 -16.31
CA LEU A 283 -20.36 -9.94 -15.49
C LEU A 283 -21.45 -9.00 -14.98
N VAL A 284 -21.25 -7.70 -15.06
CA VAL A 284 -22.21 -6.69 -14.57
C VAL A 284 -22.84 -5.89 -15.70
N ASP A 285 -22.15 -5.71 -16.82
CA ASP A 285 -22.61 -4.91 -17.95
C ASP A 285 -22.41 -5.68 -19.27
N GLU A 286 -23.51 -5.95 -19.97
CA GLU A 286 -23.49 -6.62 -21.28
C GLU A 286 -22.95 -5.70 -22.40
N SER A 287 -22.90 -4.38 -22.17
CA SER A 287 -22.42 -3.37 -23.12
C SER A 287 -20.94 -3.00 -22.95
N CYS A 288 -20.12 -3.87 -22.38
CA CYS A 288 -18.68 -3.63 -22.21
C CYS A 288 -18.01 -3.17 -23.50
N GLU A 289 -17.28 -2.07 -23.46
CA GLU A 289 -16.39 -1.65 -24.55
C GLU A 289 -15.13 -2.52 -24.55
N TRP A 290 -15.10 -3.52 -25.42
CA TRP A 290 -14.00 -4.47 -25.55
C TRP A 290 -12.77 -3.82 -26.22
N ASN A 291 -11.79 -3.50 -25.41
CA ASN A 291 -10.45 -3.12 -25.86
C ASN A 291 -9.44 -4.27 -25.62
N GLU A 292 -8.22 -4.13 -26.07
CA GLU A 292 -7.20 -5.21 -25.96
C GLU A 292 -6.90 -5.60 -24.51
N ILE A 293 -6.84 -4.64 -23.59
CA ILE A 293 -6.57 -4.89 -22.16
C ILE A 293 -7.72 -5.67 -21.52
N LEU A 294 -8.96 -5.21 -21.75
CA LEU A 294 -10.15 -5.87 -21.19
C LEU A 294 -10.33 -7.27 -21.78
N THR A 295 -10.09 -7.43 -23.08
CA THR A 295 -10.13 -8.71 -23.79
C THR A 295 -9.11 -9.69 -23.20
N ALA A 296 -7.85 -9.29 -23.03
CA ALA A 296 -6.83 -10.11 -22.40
C ALA A 296 -7.23 -10.52 -20.98
N LYS A 297 -7.66 -9.57 -20.17
CA LYS A 297 -8.13 -9.81 -18.80
C LYS A 297 -9.27 -10.83 -18.74
N ALA A 298 -10.24 -10.71 -19.64
CA ALA A 298 -11.41 -11.59 -19.69
C ALA A 298 -11.04 -13.02 -20.13
N VAL A 299 -10.26 -13.18 -21.19
CA VAL A 299 -9.82 -14.50 -21.69
C VAL A 299 -8.99 -15.23 -20.65
N LEU A 300 -8.04 -14.54 -20.00
CA LEU A 300 -7.21 -15.13 -18.96
C LEU A 300 -8.04 -15.50 -17.72
N TRP A 301 -8.97 -14.63 -17.30
CA TRP A 301 -9.89 -14.91 -16.21
C TRP A 301 -10.75 -16.15 -16.53
N LEU A 302 -11.30 -16.25 -17.75
CA LEU A 302 -12.14 -17.37 -18.18
C LEU A 302 -11.36 -18.69 -18.15
N SER A 303 -10.15 -18.70 -18.73
CA SER A 303 -9.26 -19.86 -18.73
C SER A 303 -8.96 -20.36 -17.32
N ILE A 304 -8.59 -19.45 -16.41
CA ILE A 304 -8.27 -19.79 -15.02
C ILE A 304 -9.52 -20.28 -14.28
N THR A 305 -10.67 -19.61 -14.45
CA THR A 305 -11.93 -19.93 -13.77
C THR A 305 -12.46 -21.30 -14.15
N LEU A 306 -12.38 -21.64 -15.44
CA LEU A 306 -12.81 -22.94 -15.95
C LEU A 306 -11.73 -24.02 -15.84
N ASN A 307 -10.51 -23.66 -15.44
CA ASN A 307 -9.33 -24.53 -15.44
C ASN A 307 -9.12 -25.22 -16.82
N LYS A 308 -9.28 -24.44 -17.88
CA LYS A 308 -9.05 -24.85 -19.28
C LYS A 308 -7.93 -24.00 -19.86
N SER A 309 -7.02 -24.60 -20.64
CA SER A 309 -6.04 -23.82 -21.40
C SER A 309 -6.71 -22.87 -22.39
N ILE A 310 -6.07 -21.74 -22.71
CA ILE A 310 -6.62 -20.72 -23.62
C ILE A 310 -7.06 -21.37 -24.95
N LEU A 311 -6.21 -22.21 -25.55
CA LEU A 311 -6.51 -22.85 -26.83
C LEU A 311 -7.65 -23.89 -26.77
N SER A 312 -8.13 -24.23 -25.56
CA SER A 312 -9.24 -25.18 -25.35
C SER A 312 -10.57 -24.49 -25.02
N LEU A 313 -10.60 -23.15 -24.98
CA LEU A 313 -11.82 -22.38 -24.76
C LEU A 313 -12.70 -22.43 -26.02
N THR A 314 -14.01 -22.53 -25.82
CA THR A 314 -15.03 -22.63 -26.88
C THR A 314 -16.00 -21.47 -26.83
N ASP A 315 -16.74 -21.21 -27.91
CA ASP A 315 -17.81 -20.20 -27.93
C ASP A 315 -18.78 -20.35 -26.78
N LYS A 316 -19.10 -21.61 -26.41
CA LYS A 316 -19.96 -21.90 -25.26
C LYS A 316 -19.36 -21.39 -23.94
N ASP A 317 -18.05 -21.55 -23.74
CA ASP A 317 -17.37 -21.10 -22.53
C ASP A 317 -17.47 -19.56 -22.39
N TYR A 318 -17.29 -18.83 -23.49
CA TYR A 318 -17.44 -17.37 -23.51
C TYR A 318 -18.88 -16.93 -23.25
N ASN A 319 -19.85 -17.53 -23.96
CA ASN A 319 -21.26 -17.16 -23.86
C ASN A 319 -21.82 -17.43 -22.47
N ASP A 320 -21.50 -18.58 -21.87
CA ASP A 320 -21.97 -18.95 -20.53
C ASP A 320 -21.39 -18.06 -19.43
N ASN A 321 -20.35 -17.26 -19.74
CA ASN A 321 -19.65 -16.39 -18.79
C ASN A 321 -19.77 -14.89 -19.13
N GLY A 322 -20.82 -14.48 -19.83
CA GLY A 322 -21.15 -13.06 -20.07
C GLY A 322 -20.32 -12.37 -21.14
N MET A 323 -19.65 -13.12 -22.02
CA MET A 323 -18.73 -12.57 -23.02
C MET A 323 -19.28 -12.68 -24.46
N SER A 324 -20.59 -12.80 -24.64
CA SER A 324 -21.21 -12.87 -25.97
C SER A 324 -20.88 -11.64 -26.82
N GLY A 325 -20.78 -10.45 -26.22
CA GLY A 325 -20.38 -9.22 -26.90
C GLY A 325 -18.96 -9.24 -27.44
N LEU A 326 -18.04 -9.99 -26.80
CA LEU A 326 -16.69 -10.17 -27.30
C LEU A 326 -16.69 -11.06 -28.55
N LEU A 327 -17.46 -12.15 -28.54
CA LEU A 327 -17.58 -13.06 -29.70
C LEU A 327 -18.31 -12.40 -30.88
N ALA A 328 -19.10 -11.38 -30.68
CA ALA A 328 -19.70 -10.61 -31.78
C ALA A 328 -18.66 -9.83 -32.61
N GLN A 329 -17.47 -9.61 -32.06
CA GLN A 329 -16.37 -8.91 -32.76
C GLN A 329 -15.35 -9.86 -33.39
N GLN A 330 -15.16 -11.06 -32.83
CA GLN A 330 -14.14 -12.02 -33.24
C GLN A 330 -14.54 -13.43 -32.75
N ASP A 331 -14.36 -14.47 -33.59
CA ASP A 331 -14.63 -15.85 -33.12
C ASP A 331 -13.63 -16.33 -32.07
N SER A 332 -14.01 -17.36 -31.30
CA SER A 332 -13.20 -17.83 -30.18
C SER A 332 -11.86 -18.45 -30.65
N TYR A 333 -11.82 -19.03 -31.85
CA TYR A 333 -10.61 -19.66 -32.36
C TYR A 333 -9.50 -18.62 -32.59
N ASP A 334 -9.79 -17.57 -33.35
CA ASP A 334 -8.83 -16.49 -33.65
C ASP A 334 -8.45 -15.73 -32.38
N LEU A 335 -9.43 -15.48 -31.50
CA LEU A 335 -9.21 -14.83 -30.21
C LEU A 335 -8.25 -15.63 -29.34
N ASN A 336 -8.45 -16.94 -29.22
CA ASN A 336 -7.63 -17.83 -28.41
C ASN A 336 -6.18 -17.88 -28.94
N ILE A 337 -6.00 -17.98 -30.26
CA ILE A 337 -4.66 -17.96 -30.89
C ILE A 337 -3.96 -16.62 -30.66
N LYS A 338 -4.67 -15.51 -30.86
CA LYS A 338 -4.11 -14.16 -30.61
C LYS A 338 -3.65 -14.03 -29.15
N MET A 339 -4.48 -14.42 -28.20
CA MET A 339 -4.16 -14.30 -26.76
C MET A 339 -3.02 -15.24 -26.34
N PHE A 340 -3.02 -16.48 -26.81
CA PHE A 340 -1.96 -17.44 -26.54
C PHE A 340 -0.60 -16.95 -27.06
N ASN A 341 -0.55 -16.48 -28.32
CA ASN A 341 0.67 -15.95 -28.93
C ASN A 341 1.16 -14.69 -28.21
N SER A 342 0.26 -13.76 -27.88
CA SER A 342 0.61 -12.55 -27.12
C SER A 342 1.26 -12.92 -25.79
N LEU A 343 0.66 -13.85 -25.04
CA LEU A 343 1.18 -14.28 -23.75
C LEU A 343 2.52 -15.03 -23.89
N GLN A 344 2.67 -15.87 -24.91
CA GLN A 344 3.93 -16.57 -25.20
C GLN A 344 5.07 -15.60 -25.52
N HIS A 345 4.77 -14.49 -26.20
CA HIS A 345 5.75 -13.47 -26.54
C HIS A 345 6.24 -12.66 -25.32
N THR A 346 5.53 -12.66 -24.21
CA THR A 346 6.02 -12.01 -22.96
C THR A 346 7.18 -12.79 -22.33
N ILE A 347 7.32 -14.09 -22.62
CA ILE A 347 8.29 -14.97 -21.96
C ILE A 347 9.66 -14.80 -22.59
N THR A 348 10.65 -14.44 -21.76
CA THR A 348 12.04 -14.33 -22.21
C THR A 348 13.03 -14.88 -21.19
N GLY A 349 14.05 -15.59 -21.69
CA GLY A 349 15.24 -15.96 -20.93
C GLY A 349 16.36 -14.90 -21.02
N TRP A 350 16.11 -13.77 -21.71
CA TRP A 350 17.10 -12.74 -22.01
C TRP A 350 16.58 -11.35 -21.62
N PRO A 351 16.43 -11.04 -20.33
CA PRO A 351 15.83 -9.75 -19.91
C PRO A 351 16.62 -8.53 -20.40
N GLY A 352 17.92 -8.68 -20.66
CA GLY A 352 18.76 -7.65 -21.27
C GLY A 352 18.78 -7.64 -22.79
N GLY A 353 18.03 -8.56 -23.44
CA GLY A 353 18.02 -8.73 -24.88
C GLY A 353 18.96 -9.82 -25.39
N LYS A 354 18.47 -10.71 -26.25
CA LYS A 354 19.27 -11.78 -26.85
C LYS A 354 20.12 -11.22 -27.99
N PRO A 355 21.45 -11.37 -27.96
CA PRO A 355 22.32 -10.88 -29.04
C PRO A 355 21.93 -11.43 -30.39
N LYS A 356 21.89 -10.55 -31.43
CA LYS A 356 21.60 -10.89 -32.85
C LYS A 356 20.24 -11.56 -33.09
N ALA A 357 19.30 -11.44 -32.15
CA ALA A 357 17.95 -11.95 -32.33
C ALA A 357 17.06 -10.93 -33.06
N ASP A 358 16.04 -11.44 -33.75
CA ASP A 358 14.89 -10.63 -34.13
C ASP A 358 14.06 -10.33 -32.87
N ASP A 359 13.95 -9.05 -32.51
CA ASP A 359 13.26 -8.57 -31.34
C ASP A 359 11.94 -7.84 -31.64
N THR A 360 11.46 -7.94 -32.88
CA THR A 360 10.24 -7.26 -33.36
C THR A 360 9.01 -7.57 -32.50
N SER A 361 8.92 -8.79 -31.96
CA SER A 361 7.80 -9.25 -31.10
C SER A 361 8.25 -9.62 -29.69
N ARG A 362 9.41 -9.12 -29.23
CA ARG A 362 9.96 -9.44 -27.92
C ARG A 362 9.82 -8.29 -26.93
N PRO A 363 9.71 -8.55 -25.63
CA PRO A 363 9.68 -7.50 -24.63
C PRO A 363 11.03 -6.76 -24.52
N GLU A 364 12.14 -7.46 -24.80
CA GLU A 364 13.49 -6.93 -24.73
C GLU A 364 14.02 -6.49 -26.10
N ARG A 365 14.98 -5.56 -26.10
CA ARG A 365 15.73 -5.16 -27.30
C ARG A 365 17.05 -5.92 -27.43
N ALA A 366 17.40 -6.40 -28.62
CA ALA A 366 18.67 -7.07 -28.89
C ALA A 366 19.87 -6.11 -28.81
N GLN A 367 19.70 -4.86 -29.24
CA GLN A 367 20.78 -3.86 -29.28
C GLN A 367 20.65 -2.78 -28.20
N PRO A 368 21.77 -2.28 -27.67
CA PRO A 368 23.13 -2.80 -27.80
C PRO A 368 23.27 -4.16 -27.11
N GLU A 369 24.16 -5.04 -27.60
CA GLU A 369 24.34 -6.38 -27.02
C GLU A 369 24.66 -6.33 -25.51
N LYS A 370 25.55 -5.41 -25.10
CA LYS A 370 25.85 -5.16 -23.69
C LYS A 370 25.06 -3.95 -23.18
N LYS A 371 24.09 -4.20 -22.31
CA LYS A 371 23.29 -3.14 -21.70
C LYS A 371 23.96 -2.55 -20.46
N ARG A 372 23.77 -1.26 -20.24
CA ARG A 372 23.91 -0.63 -18.91
C ARG A 372 22.54 -0.66 -18.25
N VAL A 373 22.49 -1.20 -17.05
CA VAL A 373 21.24 -1.43 -16.31
C VAL A 373 21.34 -0.76 -14.95
N ILE A 374 20.28 -0.06 -14.52
CA ILE A 374 20.12 0.38 -13.13
C ILE A 374 18.92 -0.34 -12.53
N ILE A 375 19.11 -0.92 -11.34
CA ILE A 375 18.06 -1.45 -10.48
C ILE A 375 17.90 -0.48 -9.32
N PHE A 376 16.77 0.22 -9.23
CA PHE A 376 16.40 1.03 -8.07
C PHE A 376 15.69 0.16 -7.04
N SER A 377 16.26 0.07 -5.84
CA SER A 377 15.72 -0.70 -4.71
C SER A 377 15.28 0.28 -3.63
N PRO A 378 13.98 0.39 -3.29
CA PRO A 378 13.50 1.27 -2.23
C PRO A 378 14.21 1.05 -0.91
N HIS A 379 14.29 -0.20 -0.46
CA HIS A 379 15.06 -0.62 0.71
C HIS A 379 16.19 -1.55 0.29
N PRO A 380 17.23 -1.68 1.14
CA PRO A 380 18.32 -2.64 0.91
C PRO A 380 17.84 -4.09 1.07
N ASP A 381 17.21 -4.69 0.07
CA ASP A 381 16.75 -6.09 -0.09
C ASP A 381 15.66 -6.24 -1.17
N ASP A 382 14.91 -5.17 -1.52
CA ASP A 382 13.81 -5.24 -2.48
C ASP A 382 14.26 -5.74 -3.87
N ASP A 383 15.48 -5.43 -4.28
CA ASP A 383 16.12 -5.92 -5.52
C ASP A 383 16.18 -7.44 -5.58
N VAL A 384 16.69 -8.09 -4.54
CA VAL A 384 16.82 -9.55 -4.50
C VAL A 384 15.50 -10.25 -4.16
N ILE A 385 14.65 -9.65 -3.31
CA ILE A 385 13.32 -10.19 -2.98
C ILE A 385 12.43 -10.19 -4.22
N SER A 386 12.40 -9.11 -4.98
CA SER A 386 11.46 -8.92 -6.08
C SER A 386 11.97 -9.49 -7.40
N MET A 387 13.24 -9.24 -7.75
CA MET A 387 13.77 -9.59 -9.06
C MET A 387 15.16 -10.29 -9.01
N GLY A 388 15.48 -10.97 -7.92
CA GLY A 388 16.79 -11.59 -7.71
C GLY A 388 17.19 -12.59 -8.78
N GLY A 389 16.24 -13.32 -9.39
CA GLY A 389 16.51 -14.23 -10.50
C GLY A 389 16.86 -13.49 -11.80
N THR A 390 16.14 -12.41 -12.10
CA THR A 390 16.42 -11.54 -13.24
C THR A 390 17.72 -10.76 -13.03
N PHE A 391 17.99 -10.28 -11.83
CA PHE A 391 19.22 -9.59 -11.46
C PHE A 391 20.45 -10.49 -11.70
N ASP A 392 20.42 -11.72 -11.19
CA ASP A 392 21.44 -12.72 -11.43
C ASP A 392 21.68 -12.98 -12.91
N ARG A 393 20.59 -13.16 -13.67
CA ARG A 393 20.64 -13.43 -15.11
C ARG A 393 21.24 -12.27 -15.91
N LEU A 394 20.94 -11.02 -15.57
CA LEU A 394 21.54 -9.85 -16.19
C LEU A 394 23.06 -9.82 -15.98
N ILE A 395 23.54 -10.18 -14.77
CA ILE A 395 24.98 -10.29 -14.48
C ILE A 395 25.61 -11.45 -15.28
N GLU A 396 25.01 -12.65 -15.25
CA GLU A 396 25.50 -13.84 -15.97
C GLU A 396 25.58 -13.62 -17.50
N GLN A 397 24.69 -12.82 -18.06
CA GLN A 397 24.68 -12.44 -19.46
C GLN A 397 25.67 -11.32 -19.81
N GLY A 398 26.44 -10.85 -18.85
CA GLY A 398 27.54 -9.91 -19.05
C GLY A 398 27.12 -8.46 -19.25
N HIS A 399 25.92 -8.08 -18.80
CA HIS A 399 25.48 -6.68 -18.80
C HIS A 399 26.23 -5.88 -17.71
N ASP A 400 26.33 -4.58 -17.91
CA ASP A 400 26.87 -3.64 -16.92
C ASP A 400 25.75 -3.21 -15.96
N VAL A 401 25.60 -3.98 -14.90
CA VAL A 401 24.49 -3.84 -13.96
C VAL A 401 24.93 -2.98 -12.78
N HIS A 402 24.11 -2.02 -12.40
CA HIS A 402 24.22 -1.19 -11.21
C HIS A 402 22.98 -1.37 -10.34
N VAL A 403 23.17 -1.41 -9.02
CA VAL A 403 22.05 -1.33 -8.06
C VAL A 403 22.16 -0.04 -7.27
N ALA A 404 21.04 0.66 -7.10
CA ALA A 404 20.94 1.90 -6.35
C ALA A 404 19.87 1.78 -5.27
N TYR A 405 20.31 1.65 -4.03
CA TYR A 405 19.45 1.63 -2.86
C TYR A 405 19.01 3.06 -2.54
N GLN A 406 17.71 3.29 -2.60
CA GLN A 406 17.14 4.63 -2.48
C GLN A 406 17.13 5.12 -1.03
N THR A 407 16.84 4.24 -0.06
CA THR A 407 16.84 4.56 1.36
C THR A 407 17.86 3.72 2.12
N SER A 408 18.26 4.17 3.32
CA SER A 408 19.18 3.43 4.18
C SER A 408 18.53 2.18 4.82
N GLY A 409 17.20 2.10 4.89
CA GLY A 409 16.48 1.02 5.57
C GLY A 409 16.71 0.97 7.09
N ASN A 410 17.28 2.03 7.69
CA ASN A 410 17.68 2.06 9.10
C ASN A 410 16.53 1.77 10.08
N ILE A 411 15.31 2.21 9.75
CA ILE A 411 14.12 2.08 10.60
C ILE A 411 13.74 0.60 10.82
N ALA A 412 14.02 -0.26 9.85
CA ALA A 412 13.69 -1.68 9.91
C ALA A 412 14.71 -2.55 10.68
N VAL A 413 15.79 -1.96 11.20
CA VAL A 413 16.75 -2.65 12.06
C VAL A 413 16.34 -2.50 13.52
N THR A 414 16.14 -3.62 14.23
CA THR A 414 15.77 -3.62 15.65
C THR A 414 16.90 -3.10 16.53
N ASP A 415 16.55 -2.55 17.70
CA ASP A 415 17.54 -2.09 18.67
C ASP A 415 18.39 -3.24 19.18
N THR A 416 17.80 -4.44 19.32
CA THR A 416 18.54 -5.66 19.68
C THR A 416 19.62 -6.01 18.65
N GLU A 417 19.30 -5.91 17.37
CA GLU A 417 20.28 -6.18 16.30
C GLU A 417 21.37 -5.10 16.27
N ALA A 418 20.99 -3.83 16.37
CA ALA A 418 21.94 -2.72 16.44
C ALA A 418 22.87 -2.83 17.66
N LEU A 419 22.35 -3.28 18.81
CA LEU A 419 23.15 -3.50 20.04
C LEU A 419 24.22 -4.57 19.84
N LYS A 420 23.89 -5.72 19.22
CA LYS A 420 24.88 -6.76 18.91
C LYS A 420 26.07 -6.19 18.13
N PHE A 421 25.80 -5.40 17.08
CA PHE A 421 26.87 -4.79 16.30
C PHE A 421 27.65 -3.73 17.08
N ALA A 422 27.00 -2.93 17.92
CA ALA A 422 27.66 -1.96 18.78
C ALA A 422 28.60 -2.64 19.80
N GLU A 423 28.18 -3.75 20.41
CA GLU A 423 28.98 -4.56 21.33
C GLU A 423 30.16 -5.23 20.60
N VAL A 424 29.97 -5.76 19.38
CA VAL A 424 31.07 -6.30 18.57
C VAL A 424 32.11 -5.22 18.28
N LEU A 425 31.66 -4.00 17.88
CA LEU A 425 32.56 -2.87 17.66
C LEU A 425 33.36 -2.49 18.92
N ASP A 426 32.71 -2.48 20.10
CA ASP A 426 33.41 -2.19 21.37
C ASP A 426 34.38 -3.29 21.76
N ASN A 427 34.03 -4.56 21.56
CA ASN A 427 34.90 -5.69 21.84
C ASN A 427 36.15 -5.74 20.94
N VAL A 428 36.02 -5.35 19.67
CA VAL A 428 37.14 -5.32 18.71
C VAL A 428 38.03 -4.10 18.90
N ASN A 429 37.43 -2.93 19.10
CA ASN A 429 38.10 -1.65 19.24
C ASN A 429 37.32 -0.71 20.16
N SER A 430 37.48 -0.93 21.50
CA SER A 430 36.81 -0.13 22.50
C SER A 430 37.11 1.36 22.34
N SER A 431 36.10 2.15 22.13
CA SER A 431 36.18 3.58 21.94
C SER A 431 35.08 4.31 22.67
N LYS A 432 35.25 5.62 22.89
CA LYS A 432 34.16 6.43 23.42
C LYS A 432 32.90 6.33 22.53
N LYS A 433 33.09 6.28 21.21
CA LYS A 433 32.00 6.22 20.23
C LYS A 433 31.21 4.90 20.33
N SER A 434 31.86 3.75 20.51
CA SER A 434 31.16 2.48 20.67
C SER A 434 30.35 2.43 21.98
N LYS A 435 30.92 2.96 23.06
CA LYS A 435 30.23 3.05 24.37
C LYS A 435 29.03 4.02 24.33
N ASP A 436 29.18 5.16 23.66
CA ASP A 436 28.11 6.12 23.47
C ASP A 436 26.95 5.50 22.63
N LEU A 437 27.26 4.68 21.62
CA LEU A 437 26.27 3.92 20.84
C LEU A 437 25.50 2.91 21.71
N ILE A 438 26.22 2.09 22.50
CA ILE A 438 25.61 1.13 23.42
C ILE A 438 24.70 1.87 24.41
N SER A 439 25.19 2.94 25.02
CA SER A 439 24.41 3.76 25.94
C SER A 439 23.16 4.33 25.27
N ALA A 440 23.28 4.92 24.08
CA ALA A 440 22.15 5.50 23.36
C ALA A 440 21.05 4.48 23.02
N ILE A 441 21.44 3.23 22.73
CA ILE A 441 20.47 2.15 22.44
C ILE A 441 19.83 1.64 23.73
N THR A 442 20.63 1.40 24.79
CA THR A 442 20.13 0.78 26.03
C THR A 442 19.33 1.72 26.92
N THR A 443 19.58 3.04 26.84
CA THR A 443 18.84 4.05 27.63
C THR A 443 17.68 4.68 26.84
N LYS A 444 17.47 4.25 25.59
CA LYS A 444 16.38 4.74 24.77
C LYS A 444 15.04 4.40 25.40
N THR A 445 14.16 5.39 25.55
CA THR A 445 12.78 5.17 25.97
C THR A 445 11.98 4.53 24.82
N GLU A 446 10.90 3.81 25.15
CA GLU A 446 10.04 3.12 24.14
C GLU A 446 9.52 4.03 23.02
N SER A 447 9.38 5.33 23.29
CA SER A 447 8.98 6.34 22.31
C SER A 447 10.15 7.17 21.74
N GLY A 448 11.39 6.81 22.05
CA GLY A 448 12.59 7.57 21.70
C GLY A 448 12.95 7.47 20.22
N ILE A 449 13.34 8.61 19.63
CA ILE A 449 13.89 8.67 18.28
C ILE A 449 15.36 8.23 18.33
N ASP A 450 15.80 7.42 17.38
CA ASP A 450 17.21 7.05 17.25
C ASP A 450 18.10 8.27 17.04
N THR A 451 19.20 8.34 17.76
CA THR A 451 20.22 9.36 17.50
C THR A 451 20.80 9.20 16.10
N LEU A 452 21.42 10.25 15.56
CA LEU A 452 22.04 10.19 14.23
C LEU A 452 23.08 9.06 14.14
N GLU A 453 23.83 8.82 15.21
CA GLU A 453 24.86 7.77 15.29
C GLU A 453 24.23 6.38 15.27
N VAL A 454 23.13 6.17 15.98
CA VAL A 454 22.37 4.90 15.98
C VAL A 454 21.77 4.65 14.60
N ARG A 455 21.19 5.67 13.96
CA ARG A 455 20.68 5.57 12.58
C ARG A 455 21.77 5.19 11.60
N LYS A 456 22.95 5.82 11.70
CA LYS A 456 24.12 5.47 10.88
C LYS A 456 24.60 4.04 11.12
N LEU A 457 24.57 3.55 12.34
CA LEU A 457 24.90 2.15 12.64
C LEU A 457 23.89 1.21 11.96
N LYS A 458 22.60 1.44 12.16
CA LYS A 458 21.51 0.64 11.55
C LYS A 458 21.59 0.65 10.02
N GLY A 459 21.80 1.80 9.39
CA GLY A 459 22.02 1.92 7.95
C GLY A 459 23.29 1.19 7.48
N SER A 460 24.36 1.21 8.28
CA SER A 460 25.61 0.50 7.95
C SER A 460 25.44 -1.03 8.00
N ILE A 461 24.59 -1.55 8.90
CA ILE A 461 24.23 -2.97 8.94
C ILE A 461 23.57 -3.35 7.60
N ARG A 462 22.54 -2.61 7.20
CA ARG A 462 21.82 -2.85 5.93
C ARG A 462 22.75 -2.76 4.71
N ARG A 463 23.68 -1.81 4.68
CA ARG A 463 24.69 -1.71 3.61
C ARG A 463 25.61 -2.90 3.54
N GLY A 464 26.08 -3.41 4.71
CA GLY A 464 26.88 -4.61 4.79
C GLY A 464 26.15 -5.83 4.22
N GLU A 465 24.89 -5.98 4.52
CA GLU A 465 24.01 -7.04 4.00
C GLU A 465 23.81 -6.93 2.49
N SER A 466 23.58 -5.71 1.97
CA SER A 466 23.47 -5.44 0.52
C SER A 466 24.76 -5.81 -0.21
N PHE A 467 25.93 -5.45 0.32
CA PHE A 467 27.21 -5.88 -0.26
C PHE A 467 27.38 -7.40 -0.24
N ALA A 468 26.94 -8.08 0.82
CA ALA A 468 26.99 -9.54 0.88
C ALA A 468 26.09 -10.16 -0.20
N ALA A 469 24.87 -9.68 -0.38
CA ALA A 469 23.92 -10.17 -1.38
C ALA A 469 24.42 -9.91 -2.81
N THR A 470 24.88 -8.71 -3.12
CA THR A 470 25.37 -8.33 -4.45
C THR A 470 26.65 -9.06 -4.83
N ARG A 471 27.60 -9.23 -3.90
CA ARG A 471 28.81 -10.06 -4.09
C ARG A 471 28.45 -11.53 -4.33
N TYR A 472 27.47 -12.07 -3.60
CA TYR A 472 26.98 -13.44 -3.82
C TYR A 472 26.44 -13.64 -5.25
N LEU A 473 25.80 -12.63 -5.82
CA LEU A 473 25.34 -12.63 -7.22
C LEU A 473 26.47 -12.31 -8.23
N GLY A 474 27.65 -11.90 -7.78
CA GLY A 474 28.81 -11.59 -8.63
C GLY A 474 28.87 -10.14 -9.11
N LEU A 475 28.16 -9.22 -8.48
CA LEU A 475 28.23 -7.79 -8.82
C LEU A 475 29.47 -7.14 -8.17
N PRO A 476 30.27 -6.34 -8.90
CA PRO A 476 31.35 -5.55 -8.32
C PRO A 476 30.84 -4.47 -7.35
N ASP A 477 31.57 -4.26 -6.23
CA ASP A 477 31.21 -3.23 -5.24
C ASP A 477 31.11 -1.81 -5.84
N THR A 478 31.88 -1.54 -6.91
CA THR A 478 31.85 -0.25 -7.63
C THR A 478 30.51 0.05 -8.28
N ASN A 479 29.69 -0.95 -8.49
CA ASN A 479 28.36 -0.86 -9.12
C ASN A 479 27.22 -0.85 -8.09
N VAL A 480 27.56 -0.81 -6.80
CA VAL A 480 26.60 -0.69 -5.70
C VAL A 480 26.55 0.75 -5.22
N HIS A 481 25.38 1.36 -5.21
CA HIS A 481 25.17 2.77 -4.86
C HIS A 481 24.16 2.88 -3.73
N PHE A 482 24.44 3.78 -2.76
CA PHE A 482 23.52 4.12 -1.66
C PHE A 482 23.19 5.60 -1.78
N LEU A 483 21.93 5.92 -2.01
CA LEU A 483 21.48 7.28 -2.26
C LEU A 483 21.06 7.99 -0.96
N ASP A 484 20.56 7.27 0.03
CA ASP A 484 20.10 7.79 1.33
C ASP A 484 19.18 9.00 1.16
N LEU A 485 18.13 8.85 0.38
CA LEU A 485 17.21 9.95 0.04
C LEU A 485 16.73 10.68 1.30
N PRO A 486 16.87 12.01 1.37
CA PRO A 486 16.58 12.82 2.56
C PRO A 486 15.18 12.66 3.12
N PHE A 487 14.17 12.39 2.28
CA PHE A 487 12.80 12.21 2.73
C PHE A 487 12.66 11.07 3.76
N TYR A 488 13.51 10.05 3.67
CA TYR A 488 13.48 8.86 4.53
C TYR A 488 14.21 9.05 5.85
N GLU A 489 15.24 9.90 5.90
CA GLU A 489 16.19 10.01 7.00
C GLU A 489 15.65 10.82 8.21
N THR A 490 14.43 10.52 8.64
CA THR A 490 13.75 11.19 9.77
C THR A 490 14.06 10.56 11.14
N GLY A 491 14.46 9.28 11.17
CA GLY A 491 14.59 8.47 12.38
C GLY A 491 13.27 8.02 12.98
N THR A 492 12.17 8.24 12.28
CA THR A 492 10.80 7.83 12.66
C THR A 492 10.11 7.13 11.49
N ILE A 493 8.98 6.48 11.75
CA ILE A 493 8.16 5.88 10.70
C ILE A 493 7.56 6.95 9.78
N LYS A 494 7.25 8.15 10.33
CA LYS A 494 6.76 9.28 9.55
C LYS A 494 7.89 9.83 8.67
N LYS A 495 7.67 9.81 7.35
CA LYS A 495 8.61 10.32 6.35
C LYS A 495 8.36 11.80 6.07
N ASN A 496 9.36 12.48 5.56
CA ASN A 496 9.18 13.80 4.97
C ASN A 496 8.53 13.69 3.58
N ASN A 497 8.05 14.81 3.07
CA ASN A 497 7.64 14.89 1.68
C ASN A 497 8.87 14.81 0.76
N LEU A 498 8.67 14.29 -0.46
CA LEU A 498 9.68 14.28 -1.50
C LEU A 498 10.10 15.72 -1.84
N THR A 499 11.41 15.96 -1.96
CA THR A 499 12.01 17.25 -2.28
C THR A 499 12.83 17.22 -3.57
N GLN A 500 13.26 18.38 -4.06
CA GLN A 500 14.16 18.46 -5.21
C GLN A 500 15.55 17.87 -4.92
N ASP A 501 15.98 17.86 -3.66
CA ASP A 501 17.26 17.24 -3.27
C ASP A 501 17.21 15.72 -3.46
N ASP A 502 16.07 15.08 -3.14
CA ASP A 502 15.85 13.65 -3.41
C ASP A 502 15.90 13.36 -4.92
N VAL A 503 15.21 14.17 -5.72
CA VAL A 503 15.15 14.01 -7.18
C VAL A 503 16.53 14.25 -7.82
N ALA A 504 17.30 15.19 -7.32
CA ALA A 504 18.65 15.47 -7.83
C ALA A 504 19.60 14.28 -7.67
N LEU A 505 19.56 13.57 -6.53
CA LEU A 505 20.33 12.34 -6.32
C LEU A 505 19.96 11.24 -7.33
N MET A 506 18.68 11.11 -7.66
CA MET A 506 18.21 10.17 -8.69
C MET A 506 18.72 10.57 -10.09
N ILE A 507 18.66 11.85 -10.44
CA ILE A 507 19.16 12.38 -11.70
C ILE A 507 20.66 12.12 -11.84
N ASP A 508 21.44 12.36 -10.80
CA ASP A 508 22.89 12.20 -10.81
C ASP A 508 23.32 10.76 -11.11
N ILE A 509 22.71 9.77 -10.47
CA ILE A 509 23.03 8.36 -10.75
C ILE A 509 22.59 7.95 -12.15
N ILE A 510 21.44 8.39 -12.64
CA ILE A 510 20.97 8.10 -14.00
C ILE A 510 21.92 8.72 -15.03
N LYS A 511 22.35 9.98 -14.85
CA LYS A 511 23.32 10.64 -15.73
C LYS A 511 24.70 9.98 -15.70
N LYS A 512 25.14 9.49 -14.54
CA LYS A 512 26.40 8.78 -14.37
C LYS A 512 26.44 7.48 -15.15
N VAL A 513 25.38 6.68 -15.08
CA VAL A 513 25.31 5.34 -15.71
C VAL A 513 24.83 5.42 -17.16
N LYS A 514 23.93 6.35 -17.49
CA LYS A 514 23.26 6.46 -18.82
C LYS A 514 22.66 5.12 -19.23
N PRO A 515 21.69 4.59 -18.48
CA PRO A 515 21.19 3.24 -18.63
C PRO A 515 20.44 3.04 -19.95
N HIS A 516 20.45 1.80 -20.46
CA HIS A 516 19.53 1.32 -21.50
C HIS A 516 18.29 0.68 -20.89
N GLN A 517 18.40 0.23 -19.62
CA GLN A 517 17.28 -0.33 -18.87
C GLN A 517 17.31 0.19 -17.42
N ILE A 518 16.16 0.59 -16.93
CA ILE A 518 15.91 0.95 -15.53
C ILE A 518 14.87 -0.04 -14.99
N TYR A 519 15.14 -0.62 -13.83
CA TYR A 519 14.17 -1.40 -13.07
C TYR A 519 13.82 -0.63 -11.80
N ALA A 520 12.53 -0.48 -11.50
CA ALA A 520 12.04 0.22 -10.32
C ALA A 520 10.88 -0.53 -9.66
N ALA A 521 10.69 -0.33 -8.37
CA ALA A 521 9.63 -1.00 -7.63
C ALA A 521 8.26 -0.44 -8.00
N GLY A 522 7.40 -1.28 -8.60
CA GLY A 522 5.98 -1.02 -8.85
C GLY A 522 5.07 -1.63 -7.79
N ASP A 523 5.63 -2.21 -6.72
CA ASP A 523 4.89 -2.76 -5.59
C ASP A 523 4.60 -1.65 -4.59
N LEU A 524 3.41 -1.04 -4.68
CA LEU A 524 2.97 0.11 -3.89
C LEU A 524 2.15 -0.30 -2.66
N ALA A 525 2.14 -1.59 -2.33
CA ALA A 525 1.37 -2.14 -1.20
C ALA A 525 2.18 -2.22 0.09
N ASP A 526 3.37 -1.63 0.13
CA ASP A 526 4.17 -1.57 1.35
C ASP A 526 3.43 -0.78 2.46
N PRO A 527 3.43 -1.28 3.70
CA PRO A 527 2.64 -0.68 4.79
C PRO A 527 3.04 0.75 5.15
N HIS A 528 4.22 1.18 4.72
CA HIS A 528 4.82 2.47 5.11
C HIS A 528 4.76 3.53 4.01
N GLY A 529 4.31 3.17 2.81
CA GLY A 529 4.28 4.06 1.65
C GLY A 529 5.65 4.47 1.11
N THR A 530 6.75 3.85 1.56
CA THR A 530 8.12 4.17 1.12
C THR A 530 8.30 3.86 -0.36
N HIS A 531 7.79 2.71 -0.84
CA HIS A 531 7.87 2.33 -2.25
C HIS A 531 7.20 3.33 -3.17
N SER A 532 6.04 3.88 -2.76
CA SER A 532 5.35 4.92 -3.53
C SER A 532 6.20 6.19 -3.68
N VAL A 533 6.75 6.70 -2.59
CA VAL A 533 7.60 7.91 -2.62
C VAL A 533 8.89 7.66 -3.42
N CYS A 534 9.50 6.48 -3.28
CA CYS A 534 10.66 6.09 -4.08
C CYS A 534 10.36 6.03 -5.58
N LEU A 535 9.19 5.50 -5.96
CA LEU A 535 8.75 5.47 -7.36
C LEU A 535 8.45 6.88 -7.88
N ASP A 536 7.82 7.74 -7.08
CA ASP A 536 7.60 9.14 -7.43
C ASP A 536 8.91 9.87 -7.69
N ALA A 537 9.97 9.60 -6.91
CA ALA A 537 11.31 10.14 -7.14
C ALA A 537 11.90 9.66 -8.48
N VAL A 538 11.72 8.37 -8.82
CA VAL A 538 12.12 7.84 -10.13
C VAL A 538 11.38 8.55 -11.25
N PHE A 539 10.05 8.68 -11.16
CA PHE A 539 9.24 9.31 -12.22
C PHE A 539 9.56 10.81 -12.37
N ALA A 540 9.81 11.53 -11.27
CA ALA A 540 10.24 12.92 -11.33
C ALA A 540 11.58 13.06 -12.06
N ALA A 541 12.57 12.21 -11.72
CA ALA A 541 13.86 12.21 -12.39
C ALA A 541 13.75 11.84 -13.89
N LEU A 542 12.92 10.85 -14.24
CA LEU A 542 12.67 10.48 -15.64
C LEU A 542 12.01 11.62 -16.43
N ASN A 543 11.06 12.35 -15.82
CA ASN A 543 10.42 13.49 -16.46
C ASN A 543 11.42 14.62 -16.73
N ASP A 544 12.34 14.89 -15.81
CA ASP A 544 13.38 15.90 -15.98
C ASP A 544 14.42 15.50 -17.03
N LEU A 545 14.69 14.21 -17.18
CA LEU A 545 15.67 13.65 -18.11
C LEU A 545 15.11 13.24 -19.49
N LYS A 546 13.81 13.31 -19.72
CA LYS A 546 13.16 12.77 -20.92
C LYS A 546 13.70 13.31 -22.25
N ASN A 547 14.29 14.51 -22.26
CA ASN A 547 14.88 15.14 -23.45
C ASN A 547 16.39 14.84 -23.62
N GLU A 548 16.99 14.09 -22.68
CA GLU A 548 18.40 13.68 -22.81
C GLU A 548 18.54 12.57 -23.85
N LYS A 549 19.48 12.70 -24.77
CA LYS A 549 19.66 11.78 -25.88
C LYS A 549 19.78 10.29 -25.48
N PHE A 550 20.42 10.00 -24.34
CA PHE A 550 20.57 8.60 -23.88
C PHE A 550 19.25 8.00 -23.36
N MET A 551 18.23 8.83 -23.09
CA MET A 551 16.90 8.36 -22.67
C MET A 551 16.04 7.88 -23.84
N GLU A 552 16.34 8.26 -25.09
CA GLU A 552 15.59 7.80 -26.27
C GLU A 552 15.57 6.26 -26.40
N ASP A 553 16.65 5.61 -25.96
CA ASP A 553 16.81 4.15 -25.98
C ASP A 553 16.65 3.49 -24.62
N CYS A 554 16.28 4.25 -23.57
CA CYS A 554 16.11 3.73 -22.22
C CYS A 554 14.71 3.16 -22.01
N TRP A 555 14.62 1.91 -21.57
CA TRP A 555 13.37 1.26 -21.19
C TRP A 555 13.26 1.16 -19.68
N VAL A 556 12.07 1.45 -19.16
CA VAL A 556 11.78 1.39 -17.72
C VAL A 556 10.84 0.23 -17.45
N TRP A 557 11.27 -0.67 -16.58
CA TRP A 557 10.54 -1.84 -16.13
C TRP A 557 10.16 -1.70 -14.66
N LEU A 558 8.90 -1.94 -14.36
CA LEU A 558 8.40 -1.98 -12.99
C LEU A 558 8.32 -3.43 -12.53
N TYR A 559 8.93 -3.73 -11.40
CA TYR A 559 8.88 -5.04 -10.76
C TYR A 559 7.97 -5.03 -9.54
N ARG A 560 7.46 -6.20 -9.17
CA ARG A 560 6.74 -6.51 -7.92
C ARG A 560 7.33 -7.79 -7.31
N GLY A 561 6.78 -8.26 -6.18
CA GLY A 561 7.14 -9.53 -5.58
C GLY A 561 7.43 -9.47 -4.09
N ALA A 562 7.65 -8.28 -3.51
CA ALA A 562 7.78 -8.12 -2.06
C ALA A 562 6.42 -8.27 -1.36
N TRP A 563 5.40 -7.55 -1.80
CA TRP A 563 4.06 -7.51 -1.21
C TRP A 563 2.99 -8.12 -2.10
N HIS A 564 2.94 -7.72 -3.37
CA HIS A 564 2.01 -8.21 -4.40
C HIS A 564 2.76 -8.66 -5.65
N GLU A 565 2.03 -9.31 -6.57
CA GLU A 565 2.52 -9.65 -7.89
C GLU A 565 1.59 -9.02 -8.94
N TRP A 566 2.09 -8.84 -10.17
CA TRP A 566 1.30 -8.40 -11.30
C TRP A 566 0.23 -9.42 -11.68
N ASP A 567 -0.94 -8.94 -12.08
CA ASP A 567 -1.89 -9.82 -12.78
C ASP A 567 -1.30 -10.23 -14.14
N ILE A 568 -1.55 -11.46 -14.58
CA ILE A 568 -0.93 -12.02 -15.79
C ILE A 568 -1.17 -11.16 -17.03
N HIS A 569 -2.35 -10.51 -17.14
CA HIS A 569 -2.67 -9.64 -18.27
C HIS A 569 -1.88 -8.33 -18.30
N GLU A 570 -1.25 -7.96 -17.21
CA GLU A 570 -0.41 -6.75 -17.09
C GLU A 570 1.06 -7.06 -17.44
N ILE A 571 1.50 -8.31 -17.27
CA ILE A 571 2.90 -8.70 -17.46
C ILE A 571 3.30 -8.55 -18.93
N GLU A 572 4.24 -7.64 -19.20
CA GLU A 572 4.82 -7.42 -20.51
C GLU A 572 6.16 -8.17 -20.71
N MET A 573 6.86 -8.48 -19.61
CA MET A 573 8.05 -9.32 -19.63
C MET A 573 7.99 -10.34 -18.49
N ALA A 574 8.02 -11.62 -18.84
CA ALA A 574 8.02 -12.75 -17.92
C ALA A 574 9.36 -13.48 -17.99
N VAL A 575 10.12 -13.49 -16.90
CA VAL A 575 11.45 -14.12 -16.83
C VAL A 575 11.35 -15.42 -16.06
N PRO A 576 11.40 -16.59 -16.73
CA PRO A 576 11.30 -17.88 -16.06
C PRO A 576 12.60 -18.23 -15.36
N MET A 577 12.48 -18.88 -14.22
CA MET A 577 13.61 -19.36 -13.40
C MET A 577 13.64 -20.88 -13.33
N SER A 578 14.85 -21.44 -13.32
CA SER A 578 15.11 -22.84 -12.97
C SER A 578 15.09 -23.04 -11.44
N PRO A 579 14.99 -24.28 -10.93
CA PRO A 579 15.10 -24.57 -9.50
C PRO A 579 16.41 -24.04 -8.90
N THR A 580 17.52 -24.11 -9.64
CA THR A 580 18.82 -23.59 -9.19
C THR A 580 18.81 -22.08 -9.04
N GLN A 581 18.18 -21.36 -9.96
CA GLN A 581 18.05 -19.90 -9.87
C GLN A 581 17.13 -19.47 -8.73
N VAL A 582 16.05 -20.22 -8.46
CA VAL A 582 15.20 -19.99 -7.28
C VAL A 582 16.00 -20.14 -5.99
N LEU A 583 16.85 -21.17 -5.90
CA LEU A 583 17.73 -21.37 -4.74
C LEU A 583 18.77 -20.25 -4.63
N LYS A 584 19.36 -19.81 -5.74
CA LYS A 584 20.35 -18.71 -5.76
C LYS A 584 19.71 -17.39 -5.29
N LYS A 585 18.51 -17.08 -5.77
CA LYS A 585 17.70 -15.94 -5.28
C LYS A 585 17.47 -16.03 -3.77
N ARG A 586 17.01 -17.17 -3.26
CA ARG A 586 16.80 -17.40 -1.82
C ARG A 586 18.06 -17.13 -1.00
N ASN A 587 19.20 -17.63 -1.46
CA ASN A 587 20.47 -17.43 -0.77
C ASN A 587 20.92 -15.95 -0.78
N ALA A 588 20.63 -15.22 -1.85
CA ALA A 588 20.86 -13.77 -1.88
C ALA A 588 19.97 -13.04 -0.86
N ILE A 589 18.69 -13.41 -0.74
CA ILE A 589 17.79 -12.86 0.28
C ILE A 589 18.32 -13.18 1.69
N PHE A 590 18.87 -14.35 1.92
CA PHE A 590 19.44 -14.75 3.22
C PHE A 590 20.65 -13.90 3.65
N CYS A 591 21.28 -13.15 2.76
CA CYS A 591 22.32 -12.20 3.14
C CYS A 591 21.78 -11.04 3.97
N HIS A 592 20.48 -10.75 3.89
CA HIS A 592 19.80 -9.70 4.66
C HIS A 592 19.31 -10.21 6.02
N GLN A 593 20.27 -10.55 6.89
CA GLN A 593 20.01 -11.21 8.18
C GLN A 593 19.18 -10.37 9.15
N SER A 594 19.34 -9.03 9.14
CA SER A 594 18.56 -8.13 9.99
C SER A 594 17.06 -8.11 9.66
N GLN A 595 16.67 -8.63 8.48
CA GLN A 595 15.30 -8.71 7.99
C GLN A 595 14.74 -10.14 8.02
N LYS A 596 15.50 -11.10 8.55
CA LYS A 596 15.09 -12.48 8.67
C LYS A 596 14.15 -12.64 9.90
N ASP A 597 14.05 -13.48 10.63
CA ASP A 597 13.23 -13.96 11.75
C ASP A 597 12.46 -12.92 12.61
N GLY A 598 12.60 -11.65 12.40
CA GLY A 598 11.99 -10.58 13.24
C GLY A 598 11.55 -9.36 12.45
N VAL A 599 10.90 -9.56 11.31
CA VAL A 599 10.45 -8.45 10.45
C VAL A 599 9.52 -7.52 11.22
N MET A 600 9.97 -6.29 11.45
CA MET A 600 9.20 -5.26 12.14
C MET A 600 7.88 -4.95 11.41
N PHE A 601 7.82 -5.21 10.12
CA PHE A 601 6.71 -4.91 9.23
C PHE A 601 6.30 -6.17 8.46
N GLN A 602 5.44 -7.00 9.07
CA GLN A 602 5.07 -8.28 8.47
C GLN A 602 3.92 -8.19 7.43
N GLY A 603 3.13 -7.13 7.45
CA GLY A 603 1.94 -7.03 6.60
C GLY A 603 0.92 -8.15 6.92
N ASP A 604 0.20 -8.62 5.89
CA ASP A 604 -0.82 -9.67 6.02
C ASP A 604 -0.23 -11.08 6.14
N ASP A 605 1.01 -11.26 5.77
CA ASP A 605 1.69 -12.55 5.71
C ASP A 605 2.83 -12.56 6.75
N THR A 606 2.71 -13.41 7.76
CA THR A 606 3.70 -13.54 8.85
C THR A 606 4.93 -14.36 8.49
N ARG A 607 4.95 -14.95 7.29
CA ARG A 607 6.09 -15.73 6.82
C ARG A 607 7.26 -14.81 6.46
N GLU A 608 8.46 -15.35 6.45
CA GLU A 608 9.65 -14.64 5.99
C GLU A 608 9.53 -14.16 4.52
N PHE A 609 10.18 -13.08 4.17
CA PHE A 609 10.11 -12.49 2.82
C PHE A 609 10.49 -13.47 1.70
N TRP A 610 11.52 -14.31 1.92
CA TRP A 610 11.93 -15.29 0.92
C TRP A 610 10.83 -16.31 0.60
N MET A 611 10.08 -16.75 1.63
CA MET A 611 8.96 -17.70 1.44
C MET A 611 7.84 -17.06 0.61
N ARG A 612 7.50 -15.83 0.92
CA ARG A 612 6.46 -15.06 0.20
C ARG A 612 6.85 -14.83 -1.26
N ALA A 613 8.09 -14.35 -1.50
CA ALA A 613 8.60 -14.07 -2.83
C ALA A 613 8.66 -15.33 -3.69
N GLU A 614 9.17 -16.44 -3.11
CA GLU A 614 9.24 -17.72 -3.81
C GLU A 614 7.87 -18.25 -4.18
N GLU A 615 6.90 -18.20 -3.25
CA GLU A 615 5.53 -18.63 -3.51
C GLU A 615 4.85 -17.77 -4.60
N ARG A 616 5.02 -16.44 -4.56
CA ARG A 616 4.46 -15.57 -5.60
C ARG A 616 5.02 -15.90 -6.97
N ASN A 617 6.33 -16.06 -7.08
CA ASN A 617 6.94 -16.41 -8.35
C ASN A 617 6.52 -17.83 -8.83
N LYS A 618 6.34 -18.80 -7.93
CA LYS A 618 5.78 -20.13 -8.24
C LYS A 618 4.32 -20.02 -8.67
N ASN A 619 3.50 -19.23 -7.99
CA ASN A 619 2.10 -19.02 -8.34
C ASN A 619 1.95 -18.36 -9.71
N THR A 620 2.85 -17.44 -10.06
CA THR A 620 2.90 -16.85 -11.41
C THR A 620 3.20 -17.92 -12.46
N ALA A 621 4.20 -18.75 -12.24
CA ALA A 621 4.52 -19.87 -13.15
C ALA A 621 3.35 -20.85 -13.27
N GLU A 622 2.67 -21.20 -12.17
CA GLU A 622 1.51 -22.09 -12.19
C GLU A 622 0.32 -21.49 -12.97
N LYS A 623 0.10 -20.17 -12.88
CA LYS A 623 -0.92 -19.50 -13.71
C LYS A 623 -0.58 -19.62 -15.19
N TYR A 624 0.68 -19.38 -15.59
CA TYR A 624 1.13 -19.57 -16.99
C TYR A 624 0.91 -21.01 -17.47
N ARG A 625 1.22 -22.00 -16.62
CA ARG A 625 0.96 -23.41 -16.92
C ARG A 625 -0.53 -23.71 -17.15
N LYS A 626 -1.40 -23.19 -16.26
CA LYS A 626 -2.86 -23.36 -16.39
C LYS A 626 -3.41 -22.74 -17.67
N LEU A 627 -2.81 -21.67 -18.14
CA LEU A 627 -3.17 -21.01 -19.41
C LEU A 627 -2.75 -21.81 -20.65
N GLY A 628 -1.99 -22.90 -20.47
CA GLY A 628 -1.54 -23.78 -21.56
C GLY A 628 -0.11 -23.53 -22.04
N LEU A 629 0.66 -22.74 -21.30
CA LEU A 629 2.07 -22.50 -21.59
C LEU A 629 2.98 -23.52 -20.90
N ALA A 630 4.30 -23.44 -21.15
CA ALA A 630 5.26 -24.36 -20.59
C ALA A 630 5.33 -24.27 -19.05
N GLU A 631 5.73 -25.37 -18.43
CA GLU A 631 5.97 -25.45 -16.99
C GLU A 631 7.34 -24.84 -16.65
N TYR A 632 7.35 -23.95 -15.67
CA TYR A 632 8.56 -23.32 -15.11
C TYR A 632 8.54 -23.46 -13.58
N ALA A 633 9.71 -23.48 -12.94
CA ALA A 633 9.82 -23.56 -11.49
C ALA A 633 9.29 -22.28 -10.83
N ALA A 634 9.52 -21.13 -11.43
CA ALA A 634 9.04 -19.83 -11.00
C ALA A 634 9.15 -18.81 -12.15
N ILE A 635 8.42 -17.70 -12.06
CA ILE A 635 8.48 -16.58 -13.02
C ILE A 635 8.52 -15.27 -12.25
N GLU A 636 9.42 -14.37 -12.62
CA GLU A 636 9.38 -12.95 -12.25
C GLU A 636 8.71 -12.15 -13.36
N GLY A 637 7.73 -11.29 -13.00
CA GLY A 637 6.94 -10.50 -13.92
C GLY A 637 7.30 -9.02 -13.89
N PHE A 638 7.30 -8.37 -15.06
CA PHE A 638 7.61 -6.95 -15.22
C PHE A 638 6.59 -6.27 -16.13
N VAL A 639 6.28 -5.02 -15.79
CA VAL A 639 5.42 -4.13 -16.57
C VAL A 639 6.25 -2.96 -17.06
N ARG A 640 6.08 -2.59 -18.33
CA ARG A 640 6.83 -1.47 -18.90
C ARG A 640 6.18 -0.15 -18.56
N HIS A 641 6.94 0.78 -17.96
CA HIS A 641 6.53 2.16 -17.81
C HIS A 641 6.96 2.97 -19.03
N ARG A 642 5.99 3.68 -19.63
CA ARG A 642 6.20 4.57 -20.78
C ARG A 642 6.10 6.01 -20.29
N TYR A 643 7.21 6.74 -20.26
CA TYR A 643 7.32 8.09 -19.71
C TYR A 643 7.32 9.19 -20.79
N ILE A 644 6.88 8.88 -22.01
CA ILE A 644 6.74 9.81 -23.14
C ILE A 644 5.28 10.04 -23.45
#